data_5943fbff3513fec5c9d6381307a0e71f
#
_entry.id   5943fbff3513fec5c9d6381307a0e71f
#
_cell.length_a   1.000
_cell.length_b   1.000
_cell.length_c   1.000
_cell.angle_alpha   90.00
_cell.angle_beta   90.00
_cell.angle_gamma   90.00
#
_symmetry.space_group_name_H-M   'P 1'
#
loop_
_entity.id
_entity.type
_entity.pdbx_description
1 polymer ?
#
loop_
_entity_poly.entity_id
_entity_poly.type
_entity_poly.pdbx_seq_one_letter_code
_entity_poly.pdbx_strand_id
1 'polypeptide(L)'
;MPIALSARLLALPALLAAGPSLTTLNAQLPTVALRRGMVITSSVRIAPKVYRISGHPSIDSAVVVVRGNDVVVDFAGAMLLGISPTSDPDLATGVAIRVDGGRNVTIRNAQVRGYKIGILARGTRGLSLIDNDLSYNWKPRLYSLIEHESLADWLSHHHNEKDEWLRFGAAAYLADVKGGEIRGNRAVQGMEALMLVRSDSLRVWNNVFSFNSGVGIGLYRSSDNVIMHNRVDFDVRGYSDRFYWRGQDSADLLMYEQSCRNVVAYNSMTHGGDGLFLWAGQQTMDTGEGGSNDNLFYENDFSFAPANSIEATFSRNTFARNRAEGSDYGLWGGYSYESRILDNDFARNRTGIAIEHGQQNEIAGNSFDQHVTAIQLWANKSEPSDWAYPKHHDTRSIGYRINDNRIANERVGMRVSDTRESEISNNVVVSTDTAFVMKDTALVVMRANDSSRTTPPAANAWPRRDRDSSSRLAPAPMPGALSALGDSLARRDRSAMIITEWGPYDWQSPLLWPADSSRRTPLPLRVLGPAGRWRVVGRRGIGAVSKTSGTVGDTVVVTPTAGGDDWRLELEYRGGRVVSPRGEKSAAGAPYRFSSERFTPNTNWAVAFYAWSDSTDPRTKRDAVREITAQQPIARQQTSRLDYMWYSPTVKDVPRSKYAIVATSSVTLAPGTYTVRTISDDAVRLWIDGRLAIDDWTPHESVVDTAPIGGGKHELRVEYYQVDGWTELRVDILRGNQRPGGSPGPH
;
A
#
# COMPACT_ATOMS: atom_id res chain seq x y z
N MET A 1 18.12 51.00 -13.43
CA MET A 1 16.86 50.82 -14.18
C MET A 1 16.27 49.49 -13.75
N PRO A 2 15.15 49.45 -13.04
CA PRO A 2 14.53 48.21 -12.63
C PRO A 2 13.59 47.72 -13.74
N ILE A 3 13.75 46.48 -14.14
CA ILE A 3 12.86 45.81 -15.07
C ILE A 3 11.71 45.21 -14.24
N ALA A 4 10.51 45.75 -14.45
CA ALA A 4 9.30 45.22 -13.84
C ALA A 4 8.85 43.95 -14.57
N LEU A 5 8.88 42.80 -13.89
CA LEU A 5 8.21 41.60 -14.36
C LEU A 5 6.71 41.72 -14.04
N SER A 6 5.92 41.92 -15.06
CA SER A 6 4.45 41.87 -14.97
C SER A 6 3.98 40.41 -14.91
N ALA A 7 3.47 40.01 -13.75
CA ALA A 7 2.73 38.78 -13.62
C ALA A 7 1.43 38.85 -14.43
N ARG A 8 1.36 38.14 -15.54
CA ARG A 8 0.09 37.91 -16.25
C ARG A 8 -0.66 36.78 -15.56
N LEU A 9 -1.63 37.15 -14.73
CA LEU A 9 -2.71 36.23 -14.36
C LEU A 9 -3.47 35.85 -15.65
N LEU A 10 -3.33 34.64 -16.10
CA LEU A 10 -4.23 34.02 -17.06
C LEU A 10 -5.53 33.64 -16.33
N ALA A 11 -6.53 34.53 -16.41
CA ALA A 11 -7.90 34.16 -16.10
C ALA A 11 -8.38 33.18 -17.19
N LEU A 12 -8.53 31.91 -16.86
CA LEU A 12 -9.28 30.98 -17.69
C LEU A 12 -10.74 31.45 -17.73
N PRO A 13 -11.35 31.65 -18.91
CA PRO A 13 -12.77 31.87 -18.98
C PRO A 13 -13.49 30.58 -18.57
N ALA A 14 -14.31 30.66 -17.52
CA ALA A 14 -15.27 29.63 -17.21
C ALA A 14 -16.25 29.48 -18.37
N LEU A 15 -15.97 28.61 -19.32
CA LEU A 15 -16.98 28.12 -20.25
C LEU A 15 -17.92 27.22 -19.43
N LEU A 16 -18.97 27.80 -18.90
CA LEU A 16 -20.19 27.09 -18.52
C LEU A 16 -20.80 26.50 -19.83
N ALA A 17 -20.27 25.39 -20.29
CA ALA A 17 -21.02 24.54 -21.18
C ALA A 17 -22.17 23.96 -20.38
N ALA A 18 -23.37 24.53 -20.52
CA ALA A 18 -24.60 23.90 -20.09
C ALA A 18 -24.67 22.55 -20.80
N GLY A 19 -24.24 21.50 -20.08
CA GLY A 19 -24.48 20.12 -20.53
C GLY A 19 -25.97 19.89 -20.66
N PRO A 20 -26.42 19.12 -21.64
CA PRO A 20 -27.84 18.84 -21.82
C PRO A 20 -28.39 18.27 -20.50
N SER A 21 -29.45 18.90 -20.01
CA SER A 21 -30.16 18.47 -18.81
C SER A 21 -30.45 16.98 -18.87
N LEU A 22 -29.96 16.22 -17.89
CA LEU A 22 -30.17 14.78 -17.72
C LEU A 22 -31.65 14.36 -17.61
N THR A 23 -32.56 15.30 -17.67
CA THR A 23 -34.01 15.12 -17.53
C THR A 23 -34.71 14.62 -18.80
N THR A 24 -34.06 14.55 -19.97
CA THR A 24 -34.71 14.12 -21.21
C THR A 24 -34.30 12.71 -21.73
N LEU A 25 -33.45 11.98 -21.00
CA LEU A 25 -33.03 10.61 -21.38
C LEU A 25 -33.73 9.50 -20.58
N ASN A 26 -34.94 9.73 -20.07
CA ASN A 26 -35.82 8.67 -19.58
C ASN A 26 -36.61 7.94 -20.69
N ALA A 27 -36.23 8.05 -21.95
CA ALA A 27 -36.62 7.10 -22.96
C ALA A 27 -36.12 5.72 -22.48
N GLN A 28 -37.05 4.77 -22.30
CA GLN A 28 -36.73 3.44 -21.76
C GLN A 28 -35.62 2.79 -22.60
N LEU A 29 -34.42 2.73 -22.04
CA LEU A 29 -33.30 2.01 -22.67
C LEU A 29 -33.73 0.55 -22.91
N PRO A 30 -33.45 -0.03 -24.08
CA PRO A 30 -33.77 -1.43 -24.36
C PRO A 30 -33.09 -2.33 -23.33
N THR A 31 -33.88 -3.21 -22.71
CA THR A 31 -33.35 -4.13 -21.67
C THR A 31 -32.81 -5.39 -22.32
N VAL A 32 -31.55 -5.73 -22.02
CA VAL A 32 -30.87 -6.89 -22.58
C VAL A 32 -30.29 -7.78 -21.45
N ALA A 33 -30.22 -9.08 -21.71
CA ALA A 33 -29.51 -10.01 -20.82
C ALA A 33 -28.05 -10.17 -21.26
N LEU A 34 -27.13 -10.19 -20.30
CA LEU A 34 -25.69 -10.38 -20.58
C LEU A 34 -25.39 -11.81 -21.02
N ARG A 35 -24.44 -11.92 -21.93
CA ARG A 35 -23.84 -13.18 -22.41
C ARG A 35 -22.31 -12.98 -22.50
N ARG A 36 -21.56 -14.06 -22.35
CA ARG A 36 -20.11 -14.03 -22.55
C ARG A 36 -19.74 -13.49 -23.93
N GLY A 37 -18.80 -12.56 -23.98
CA GLY A 37 -18.30 -11.97 -25.23
C GLY A 37 -19.29 -11.00 -25.89
N MET A 38 -20.32 -10.55 -25.17
CA MET A 38 -21.29 -9.58 -25.71
C MET A 38 -20.62 -8.26 -26.03
N VAL A 39 -20.82 -7.74 -27.23
CA VAL A 39 -20.41 -6.40 -27.66
C VAL A 39 -21.61 -5.47 -27.61
N ILE A 40 -21.49 -4.36 -26.91
CA ILE A 40 -22.51 -3.31 -26.76
C ILE A 40 -22.04 -2.07 -27.51
N THR A 41 -22.80 -1.65 -28.51
CA THR A 41 -22.49 -0.51 -29.38
C THR A 41 -23.52 0.61 -29.32
N SER A 42 -24.60 0.43 -28.57
CA SER A 42 -25.67 1.41 -28.36
C SER A 42 -26.14 1.38 -26.91
N SER A 43 -26.81 2.44 -26.48
CA SER A 43 -27.28 2.57 -25.10
C SER A 43 -28.29 1.47 -24.75
N VAL A 44 -28.05 0.80 -23.61
CA VAL A 44 -28.86 -0.32 -23.13
C VAL A 44 -28.99 -0.30 -21.61
N ARG A 45 -30.03 -0.96 -21.13
CA ARG A 45 -30.21 -1.36 -19.75
C ARG A 45 -29.96 -2.87 -19.62
N ILE A 46 -29.16 -3.26 -18.61
CA ILE A 46 -28.94 -4.68 -18.34
C ILE A 46 -30.04 -5.21 -17.42
N ALA A 47 -30.60 -6.38 -17.74
CA ALA A 47 -31.60 -7.01 -16.90
C ALA A 47 -31.02 -7.27 -15.48
N PRO A 48 -31.67 -6.79 -14.38
CA PRO A 48 -31.13 -6.81 -13.03
C PRO A 48 -31.17 -8.24 -12.44
N LYS A 49 -30.10 -8.99 -12.60
CA LYS A 49 -29.91 -10.33 -12.02
C LYS A 49 -28.43 -10.62 -11.80
N VAL A 50 -28.12 -11.75 -11.16
CA VAL A 50 -26.75 -12.24 -11.00
C VAL A 50 -26.35 -13.05 -12.24
N TYR A 51 -25.29 -12.61 -12.92
CA TYR A 51 -24.67 -13.29 -14.04
C TYR A 51 -23.38 -13.98 -13.59
N ARG A 52 -23.39 -15.30 -13.50
CA ARG A 52 -22.23 -16.12 -13.16
C ARG A 52 -21.45 -16.45 -14.43
N ILE A 53 -20.48 -15.63 -14.78
CA ILE A 53 -19.69 -15.76 -16.00
C ILE A 53 -18.22 -15.61 -15.62
N SER A 54 -17.46 -16.68 -15.62
CA SER A 54 -16.04 -16.65 -15.29
C SER A 54 -15.25 -15.77 -16.26
N GLY A 55 -14.22 -15.08 -15.76
CA GLY A 55 -13.26 -14.37 -16.59
C GLY A 55 -12.44 -15.32 -17.48
N HIS A 56 -11.84 -14.79 -18.52
CA HIS A 56 -10.87 -15.50 -19.36
C HIS A 56 -9.44 -15.08 -18.91
N PRO A 57 -8.47 -16.00 -18.86
CA PRO A 57 -7.10 -15.63 -18.46
C PRO A 57 -6.46 -14.51 -19.28
N SER A 58 -6.73 -14.45 -20.60
CA SER A 58 -6.28 -13.34 -21.43
C SER A 58 -7.09 -12.06 -21.15
N ILE A 59 -6.39 -10.94 -20.97
CA ILE A 59 -6.97 -9.60 -20.83
C ILE A 59 -7.67 -9.10 -22.09
N ASP A 60 -7.40 -9.70 -23.25
CA ASP A 60 -8.04 -9.36 -24.52
C ASP A 60 -9.46 -9.90 -24.64
N SER A 61 -9.84 -10.81 -23.74
CA SER A 61 -11.15 -11.43 -23.67
C SER A 61 -11.93 -10.95 -22.46
N ALA A 62 -12.80 -9.95 -22.64
CA ALA A 62 -13.72 -9.49 -21.60
C ALA A 62 -15.08 -10.21 -21.65
N VAL A 63 -15.78 -10.26 -20.50
CA VAL A 63 -17.15 -10.77 -20.46
C VAL A 63 -18.08 -9.89 -21.28
N VAL A 64 -17.93 -8.56 -21.14
CA VAL A 64 -18.69 -7.55 -21.91
C VAL A 64 -17.69 -6.56 -22.50
N VAL A 65 -17.88 -6.21 -23.77
CA VAL A 65 -17.13 -5.17 -24.48
C VAL A 65 -18.07 -4.04 -24.86
N VAL A 66 -17.71 -2.81 -24.52
CA VAL A 66 -18.46 -1.61 -24.88
C VAL A 66 -17.65 -0.81 -25.91
N ARG A 67 -18.28 -0.46 -27.03
CA ARG A 67 -17.68 0.33 -28.11
C ARG A 67 -18.67 1.35 -28.63
N GLY A 68 -18.18 2.45 -29.16
CA GLY A 68 -19.02 3.46 -29.83
C GLY A 68 -19.00 4.81 -29.12
N ASN A 69 -19.82 5.71 -29.61
CA ASN A 69 -19.96 7.07 -29.11
C ASN A 69 -21.33 7.27 -28.46
N ASP A 70 -21.37 8.09 -27.41
CA ASP A 70 -22.60 8.48 -26.71
C ASP A 70 -23.38 7.25 -26.17
N VAL A 71 -22.67 6.21 -25.72
CA VAL A 71 -23.21 4.93 -25.24
C VAL A 71 -23.38 4.95 -23.73
N VAL A 72 -24.60 4.67 -23.26
CA VAL A 72 -24.90 4.48 -21.83
C VAL A 72 -25.23 3.00 -21.58
N VAL A 73 -24.46 2.34 -20.73
CA VAL A 73 -24.73 1.01 -20.22
C VAL A 73 -25.17 1.11 -18.77
N ASP A 74 -26.48 1.02 -18.54
CA ASP A 74 -27.05 1.02 -17.20
C ASP A 74 -27.25 -0.42 -16.73
N PHE A 75 -26.43 -0.86 -15.78
CA PHE A 75 -26.53 -2.21 -15.22
C PHE A 75 -27.73 -2.38 -14.28
N ALA A 76 -28.39 -1.29 -13.87
CA ALA A 76 -29.58 -1.34 -13.02
C ALA A 76 -29.41 -2.23 -11.76
N GLY A 77 -28.20 -2.33 -11.22
CA GLY A 77 -27.87 -3.20 -10.10
C GLY A 77 -27.58 -4.67 -10.47
N ALA A 78 -27.50 -5.00 -11.75
CA ALA A 78 -27.07 -6.33 -12.20
C ALA A 78 -25.64 -6.64 -11.68
N MET A 79 -25.43 -7.91 -11.27
CA MET A 79 -24.15 -8.37 -10.76
C MET A 79 -23.46 -9.29 -11.75
N LEU A 80 -22.23 -8.99 -12.12
CA LEU A 80 -21.27 -9.90 -12.74
C LEU A 80 -20.45 -10.60 -11.66
N LEU A 81 -20.47 -11.93 -11.64
CA LEU A 81 -19.77 -12.77 -10.68
C LEU A 81 -18.83 -13.74 -11.39
N GLY A 82 -17.52 -13.51 -11.29
CA GLY A 82 -16.47 -14.25 -12.00
C GLY A 82 -16.09 -15.57 -11.32
N ILE A 83 -15.99 -15.57 -10.00
CA ILE A 83 -15.72 -16.76 -9.18
C ILE A 83 -16.73 -16.86 -8.04
N SER A 84 -16.81 -18.05 -7.39
CA SER A 84 -17.64 -18.20 -6.18
C SER A 84 -17.17 -17.27 -5.07
N PRO A 85 -18.07 -16.64 -4.31
CA PRO A 85 -17.69 -15.87 -3.11
C PRO A 85 -16.97 -16.71 -2.03
N THR A 86 -17.06 -18.04 -2.11
CA THR A 86 -16.34 -18.95 -1.19
C THR A 86 -14.94 -19.33 -1.68
N SER A 87 -14.59 -18.99 -2.92
CA SER A 87 -13.26 -19.24 -3.49
C SER A 87 -12.24 -18.19 -2.99
N ASP A 88 -10.97 -18.58 -2.99
CA ASP A 88 -9.89 -17.64 -2.67
C ASP A 88 -9.80 -16.54 -3.72
N PRO A 89 -9.59 -15.27 -3.30
CA PRO A 89 -9.60 -14.13 -4.23
C PRO A 89 -8.52 -14.17 -5.32
N ASP A 90 -7.39 -14.82 -5.06
CA ASP A 90 -6.28 -14.99 -6.03
C ASP A 90 -6.63 -15.90 -7.22
N LEU A 91 -7.72 -16.66 -7.14
CA LEU A 91 -8.26 -17.46 -8.24
C LEU A 91 -9.06 -16.65 -9.27
N ALA A 92 -9.36 -15.39 -8.97
CA ALA A 92 -10.10 -14.53 -9.90
C ALA A 92 -9.24 -14.19 -11.12
N THR A 93 -9.82 -14.28 -12.31
CA THR A 93 -9.12 -14.05 -13.59
C THR A 93 -9.90 -13.15 -14.52
N GLY A 94 -9.22 -12.59 -15.53
CA GLY A 94 -9.80 -11.91 -16.67
C GLY A 94 -10.45 -10.57 -16.36
N VAL A 95 -11.10 -10.02 -17.40
CA VAL A 95 -11.74 -8.70 -17.41
C VAL A 95 -13.26 -8.86 -17.45
N ALA A 96 -13.97 -8.19 -16.55
CA ALA A 96 -15.43 -8.21 -16.57
C ALA A 96 -15.99 -7.30 -17.66
N ILE A 97 -15.64 -6.03 -17.67
CA ILE A 97 -16.13 -5.01 -18.61
C ILE A 97 -14.93 -4.35 -19.28
N ARG A 98 -14.89 -4.34 -20.61
CA ARG A 98 -13.89 -3.62 -21.36
C ARG A 98 -14.54 -2.50 -22.20
N VAL A 99 -13.95 -1.30 -22.14
CA VAL A 99 -14.36 -0.16 -22.98
C VAL A 99 -13.23 0.11 -23.96
N ASP A 100 -13.51 -0.07 -25.25
CA ASP A 100 -12.53 0.11 -26.33
C ASP A 100 -12.80 1.40 -27.10
N GLY A 101 -12.04 2.45 -26.83
CA GLY A 101 -12.14 3.74 -27.53
C GLY A 101 -13.50 4.43 -27.32
N GLY A 102 -13.90 5.22 -28.31
CA GLY A 102 -15.15 5.94 -28.30
C GLY A 102 -15.13 7.26 -27.52
N ARG A 103 -16.27 7.94 -27.49
CA ARG A 103 -16.47 9.16 -26.71
C ARG A 103 -17.79 9.13 -25.95
N ASN A 104 -17.84 9.83 -24.79
CA ASN A 104 -19.05 9.94 -23.96
C ASN A 104 -19.63 8.56 -23.60
N VAL A 105 -18.79 7.64 -23.12
CA VAL A 105 -19.22 6.31 -22.70
C VAL A 105 -19.52 6.33 -21.21
N THR A 106 -20.71 5.86 -20.83
CA THR A 106 -21.14 5.77 -19.43
C THR A 106 -21.38 4.32 -19.02
N ILE A 107 -20.73 3.87 -17.95
CA ILE A 107 -21.00 2.62 -17.24
C ILE A 107 -21.54 2.98 -15.85
N ARG A 108 -22.76 2.55 -15.52
CA ARG A 108 -23.36 2.89 -14.23
C ARG A 108 -24.14 1.75 -13.59
N ASN A 109 -24.26 1.82 -12.26
CA ASN A 109 -25.06 0.91 -11.43
C ASN A 109 -24.65 -0.57 -11.56
N ALA A 110 -23.40 -0.86 -11.92
CA ALA A 110 -22.88 -2.22 -12.05
C ALA A 110 -22.40 -2.76 -10.69
N GLN A 111 -22.59 -4.06 -10.46
CA GLN A 111 -21.89 -4.80 -9.41
C GLN A 111 -20.95 -5.81 -10.08
N VAL A 112 -19.63 -5.71 -9.80
CA VAL A 112 -18.61 -6.57 -10.45
C VAL A 112 -17.72 -7.19 -9.37
N ARG A 113 -17.69 -8.51 -9.31
CA ARG A 113 -16.94 -9.25 -8.28
C ARG A 113 -16.24 -10.47 -8.85
N GLY A 114 -15.07 -10.78 -8.31
CA GLY A 114 -14.34 -12.02 -8.61
C GLY A 114 -13.71 -12.04 -10.01
N TYR A 115 -13.26 -10.91 -10.50
CA TYR A 115 -12.43 -10.76 -11.70
C TYR A 115 -11.07 -10.19 -11.34
N LYS A 116 -10.04 -10.42 -12.18
CA LYS A 116 -8.75 -9.76 -12.00
C LYS A 116 -8.86 -8.27 -12.26
N ILE A 117 -9.64 -7.88 -13.27
CA ILE A 117 -9.95 -6.48 -13.60
C ILE A 117 -11.46 -6.33 -13.72
N GLY A 118 -12.02 -5.40 -12.95
CA GLY A 118 -13.44 -5.10 -13.00
C GLY A 118 -13.81 -4.34 -14.26
N ILE A 119 -13.22 -3.18 -14.51
CA ILE A 119 -13.39 -2.36 -15.71
C ILE A 119 -12.01 -2.03 -16.28
N LEU A 120 -11.79 -2.36 -17.56
CA LEU A 120 -10.62 -1.96 -18.34
C LEU A 120 -11.07 -1.02 -19.45
N ALA A 121 -10.68 0.27 -19.38
CA ALA A 121 -10.97 1.22 -20.45
C ALA A 121 -9.69 1.66 -21.15
N ARG A 122 -9.71 1.74 -22.47
CA ARG A 122 -8.58 2.16 -23.29
C ARG A 122 -8.99 3.16 -24.37
N GLY A 123 -8.27 4.29 -24.45
CA GLY A 123 -8.40 5.27 -25.53
C GLY A 123 -9.76 5.98 -25.60
N THR A 124 -10.48 6.11 -24.49
CA THR A 124 -11.82 6.68 -24.44
C THR A 124 -11.75 8.18 -24.12
N ARG A 125 -12.62 8.98 -24.71
CA ARG A 125 -12.79 10.39 -24.40
C ARG A 125 -14.13 10.63 -23.70
N GLY A 126 -14.14 11.28 -22.54
CA GLY A 126 -15.37 11.53 -21.79
C GLY A 126 -15.95 10.25 -21.18
N LEU A 127 -15.12 9.44 -20.50
CA LEU A 127 -15.59 8.24 -19.80
C LEU A 127 -16.28 8.60 -18.50
N SER A 128 -17.46 8.05 -18.25
CA SER A 128 -18.19 8.19 -16.98
C SER A 128 -18.38 6.83 -16.31
N LEU A 129 -17.81 6.66 -15.12
CA LEU A 129 -18.05 5.52 -14.22
C LEU A 129 -18.84 6.03 -13.01
N ILE A 130 -20.12 5.62 -12.91
CA ILE A 130 -21.05 6.24 -11.96
C ILE A 130 -21.75 5.18 -11.12
N ASP A 131 -21.68 5.30 -9.79
CA ASP A 131 -22.42 4.49 -8.82
C ASP A 131 -22.23 2.97 -9.01
N ASN A 132 -21.00 2.52 -9.36
CA ASN A 132 -20.66 1.12 -9.52
C ASN A 132 -20.08 0.55 -8.21
N ASP A 133 -20.40 -0.70 -7.86
CA ASP A 133 -19.74 -1.50 -6.83
C ASP A 133 -18.78 -2.50 -7.48
N LEU A 134 -17.50 -2.19 -7.44
CA LEU A 134 -16.41 -2.97 -8.01
C LEU A 134 -15.58 -3.68 -6.92
N SER A 135 -16.20 -3.96 -5.77
CA SER A 135 -15.54 -4.53 -4.58
C SER A 135 -15.34 -6.04 -4.70
N TYR A 136 -14.41 -6.60 -3.91
CA TYR A 136 -14.13 -8.03 -3.80
C TYR A 136 -13.69 -8.66 -5.12
N ASN A 137 -12.90 -7.94 -5.88
CA ASN A 137 -12.18 -8.43 -7.04
C ASN A 137 -10.86 -9.09 -6.62
N TRP A 138 -10.02 -9.46 -7.59
CA TRP A 138 -8.76 -10.17 -7.37
C TRP A 138 -7.86 -9.46 -6.36
N LYS A 139 -7.22 -10.26 -5.53
CA LYS A 139 -6.06 -9.90 -4.71
C LYS A 139 -5.24 -11.14 -4.40
N PRO A 140 -3.92 -11.07 -4.41
CA PRO A 140 -3.08 -12.20 -4.05
C PRO A 140 -3.06 -12.42 -2.54
N ARG A 141 -2.74 -13.65 -2.13
CA ARG A 141 -2.45 -13.98 -0.74
C ARG A 141 -1.16 -13.27 -0.31
N LEU A 142 -1.11 -12.78 0.92
CA LEU A 142 0.09 -12.23 1.53
C LEU A 142 0.91 -13.31 2.22
N TYR A 143 2.22 -13.13 2.16
CA TYR A 143 3.21 -13.99 2.82
C TYR A 143 3.82 -13.34 4.06
N SER A 144 3.64 -12.04 4.23
CA SER A 144 3.99 -11.33 5.46
C SER A 144 3.28 -11.93 6.66
N LEU A 145 3.98 -11.96 7.78
CA LEU A 145 3.50 -12.47 9.06
C LEU A 145 3.38 -11.32 10.06
N ILE A 146 2.73 -11.58 11.19
CA ILE A 146 2.66 -10.59 12.27
C ILE A 146 4.06 -10.30 12.88
N GLU A 147 4.99 -11.23 12.75
CA GLU A 147 6.35 -11.12 13.25
C GLU A 147 7.28 -10.34 12.32
N HIS A 148 7.05 -10.42 11.01
CA HIS A 148 7.86 -9.75 10.00
C HIS A 148 7.13 -9.70 8.64
N GLU A 149 7.52 -8.75 7.81
CA GLU A 149 7.10 -8.67 6.41
C GLU A 149 7.92 -9.61 5.53
N SER A 150 7.32 -10.09 4.43
CA SER A 150 7.99 -10.82 3.35
C SER A 150 8.15 -9.92 2.13
N LEU A 151 9.32 -9.91 1.51
CA LEU A 151 9.55 -9.15 0.28
C LEU A 151 8.75 -9.69 -0.91
N ALA A 152 8.30 -10.96 -0.86
CA ALA A 152 7.38 -11.50 -1.87
C ALA A 152 6.04 -10.73 -1.97
N ASP A 153 5.74 -9.90 -0.98
CA ASP A 153 4.56 -9.03 -0.97
C ASP A 153 4.82 -7.63 -1.54
N TRP A 154 6.07 -7.28 -1.84
CA TRP A 154 6.43 -5.95 -2.32
C TRP A 154 5.79 -5.64 -3.67
N LEU A 155 5.32 -4.40 -3.80
CA LEU A 155 4.73 -3.88 -5.03
C LEU A 155 5.76 -3.04 -5.79
N SER A 156 6.44 -3.62 -6.75
CA SER A 156 7.32 -2.84 -7.61
C SER A 156 6.49 -2.17 -8.72
N HIS A 157 6.17 -0.90 -8.54
CA HIS A 157 5.46 -0.08 -9.54
C HIS A 157 6.42 0.71 -10.45
N HIS A 158 7.69 0.34 -10.52
CA HIS A 158 8.76 1.14 -11.14
C HIS A 158 8.53 1.43 -12.63
N HIS A 159 7.91 0.53 -13.36
CA HIS A 159 7.68 0.64 -14.80
C HIS A 159 6.22 0.40 -15.16
N ASN A 160 5.69 1.17 -16.11
CA ASN A 160 4.37 0.97 -16.69
C ASN A 160 4.26 1.48 -18.13
N GLU A 161 5.37 1.49 -18.86
CA GLU A 161 5.42 1.91 -20.25
C GLU A 161 4.59 1.01 -21.17
N LYS A 162 4.49 -0.28 -20.83
CA LYS A 162 3.77 -1.32 -21.56
C LYS A 162 2.57 -1.89 -20.79
N ASP A 163 2.00 -1.09 -19.88
CA ASP A 163 0.91 -1.49 -19.00
C ASP A 163 1.30 -2.65 -18.03
N GLU A 164 2.55 -2.66 -17.52
CA GLU A 164 3.05 -3.67 -16.58
C GLU A 164 2.21 -3.73 -15.30
N TRP A 165 1.60 -2.64 -14.89
CA TRP A 165 0.72 -2.60 -13.70
C TRP A 165 -0.55 -3.45 -13.85
N LEU A 166 -0.93 -3.86 -15.06
CA LEU A 166 -2.03 -4.81 -15.24
C LEU A 166 -1.80 -6.15 -14.53
N ARG A 167 -0.54 -6.47 -14.20
CA ARG A 167 -0.21 -7.67 -13.41
C ARG A 167 -0.85 -7.64 -12.01
N PHE A 168 -1.02 -6.45 -11.44
CA PHE A 168 -1.63 -6.25 -10.12
C PHE A 168 -3.17 -6.30 -10.17
N GLY A 169 -3.78 -6.32 -11.36
CA GLY A 169 -5.22 -6.20 -11.49
C GLY A 169 -5.72 -4.82 -11.07
N ALA A 170 -7.01 -4.56 -11.15
CA ALA A 170 -7.63 -3.37 -10.58
C ALA A 170 -9.16 -3.48 -10.59
N ALA A 171 -9.85 -2.77 -9.71
CA ALA A 171 -11.29 -2.61 -9.83
C ALA A 171 -11.64 -1.79 -11.09
N ALA A 172 -10.87 -0.72 -11.37
CA ALA A 172 -10.94 0.02 -12.64
C ALA A 172 -9.52 0.41 -13.10
N TYR A 173 -9.14 0.02 -14.31
CA TYR A 173 -7.88 0.38 -14.97
C TYR A 173 -8.17 1.20 -16.23
N LEU A 174 -7.73 2.47 -16.24
CA LEU A 174 -8.04 3.42 -17.31
C LEU A 174 -6.73 3.83 -17.99
N ALA A 175 -6.54 3.42 -19.23
CA ALA A 175 -5.36 3.74 -20.04
C ALA A 175 -5.72 4.66 -21.20
N ASP A 176 -4.97 5.74 -21.36
CA ASP A 176 -5.15 6.72 -22.45
C ASP A 176 -6.57 7.32 -22.51
N VAL A 177 -7.18 7.53 -21.32
CA VAL A 177 -8.52 8.13 -21.19
C VAL A 177 -8.40 9.64 -21.02
N LYS A 178 -9.22 10.40 -21.75
CA LYS A 178 -9.19 11.86 -21.66
C LYS A 178 -10.56 12.45 -21.32
N GLY A 179 -10.62 13.09 -20.16
CA GLY A 179 -11.84 13.71 -19.65
C GLY A 179 -12.93 12.70 -19.25
N GLY A 180 -13.88 13.18 -18.48
CA GLY A 180 -14.98 12.37 -17.94
C GLY A 180 -15.05 12.42 -16.42
N GLU A 181 -15.84 11.53 -15.83
CA GLU A 181 -15.99 11.52 -14.37
C GLU A 181 -16.08 10.11 -13.80
N ILE A 182 -15.47 9.95 -12.63
CA ILE A 182 -15.48 8.73 -11.83
C ILE A 182 -16.10 9.12 -10.48
N ARG A 183 -17.39 8.82 -10.27
CA ARG A 183 -18.08 9.27 -9.05
C ARG A 183 -19.01 8.26 -8.44
N GLY A 184 -19.14 8.31 -7.12
CA GLY A 184 -20.06 7.46 -6.37
C GLY A 184 -19.71 5.97 -6.42
N ASN A 185 -18.52 5.60 -6.92
CA ASN A 185 -18.12 4.21 -7.04
C ASN A 185 -17.57 3.68 -5.71
N ARG A 186 -17.71 2.38 -5.53
CA ARG A 186 -17.14 1.64 -4.41
C ARG A 186 -16.21 0.54 -4.94
N ALA A 187 -14.97 0.51 -4.47
CA ALA A 187 -14.02 -0.57 -4.73
C ALA A 187 -13.24 -0.86 -3.44
N VAL A 188 -13.62 -1.91 -2.74
CA VAL A 188 -13.00 -2.30 -1.48
C VAL A 188 -12.64 -3.78 -1.50
N GLN A 189 -11.65 -4.15 -0.69
CA GLN A 189 -11.26 -5.55 -0.53
C GLN A 189 -10.78 -6.21 -1.83
N GLY A 190 -10.17 -5.41 -2.72
CA GLY A 190 -9.43 -5.86 -3.90
C GLY A 190 -7.94 -5.70 -3.74
N MET A 191 -7.22 -5.69 -4.85
CA MET A 191 -5.80 -5.34 -4.90
C MET A 191 -5.61 -3.84 -5.12
N GLU A 192 -6.07 -3.31 -6.24
CA GLU A 192 -6.04 -1.90 -6.57
C GLU A 192 -7.44 -1.41 -6.91
N ALA A 193 -7.80 -0.18 -6.50
CA ALA A 193 -9.14 0.32 -6.79
C ALA A 193 -9.20 1.05 -8.14
N LEU A 194 -8.49 2.16 -8.30
CA LEU A 194 -8.53 2.98 -9.52
C LEU A 194 -7.11 3.26 -10.02
N MET A 195 -6.80 2.83 -11.24
CA MET A 195 -5.53 3.11 -11.89
C MET A 195 -5.74 4.01 -13.10
N LEU A 196 -5.09 5.18 -13.10
CA LEU A 196 -5.07 6.15 -14.20
C LEU A 196 -3.70 6.10 -14.86
N VAL A 197 -3.65 5.65 -16.10
CA VAL A 197 -2.41 5.46 -16.86
C VAL A 197 -2.48 6.31 -18.14
N ARG A 198 -1.62 7.30 -18.26
CA ARG A 198 -1.66 8.27 -19.38
C ARG A 198 -3.08 8.86 -19.59
N SER A 199 -3.74 9.13 -18.44
CA SER A 199 -5.17 9.50 -18.42
C SER A 199 -5.34 10.87 -17.77
N ASP A 200 -5.87 11.83 -18.54
CA ASP A 200 -5.85 13.23 -18.20
C ASP A 200 -7.25 13.84 -18.09
N SER A 201 -7.34 14.93 -17.32
CA SER A 201 -8.54 15.79 -17.21
C SER A 201 -9.78 15.07 -16.71
N LEU A 202 -9.61 14.04 -15.87
CA LEU A 202 -10.68 13.30 -15.20
C LEU A 202 -11.10 13.98 -13.90
N ARG A 203 -12.37 13.88 -13.55
CA ARG A 203 -12.91 14.25 -12.23
C ARG A 203 -13.23 12.99 -11.45
N VAL A 204 -12.54 12.77 -10.34
CA VAL A 204 -12.67 11.61 -9.45
C VAL A 204 -13.19 12.07 -8.10
N TRP A 205 -14.45 11.75 -7.76
CA TRP A 205 -15.06 12.34 -6.58
C TRP A 205 -16.19 11.50 -5.97
N ASN A 206 -16.40 11.63 -4.65
CA ASN A 206 -17.37 10.87 -3.87
C ASN A 206 -17.22 9.35 -3.96
N ASN A 207 -16.01 8.84 -4.21
CA ASN A 207 -15.76 7.41 -4.27
C ASN A 207 -15.29 6.87 -2.91
N VAL A 208 -15.47 5.56 -2.73
CA VAL A 208 -14.93 4.79 -1.60
C VAL A 208 -13.99 3.72 -2.16
N PHE A 209 -12.70 3.97 -2.08
CA PHE A 209 -11.61 3.13 -2.57
C PHE A 209 -10.70 2.75 -1.41
N SER A 210 -11.22 1.94 -0.48
CA SER A 210 -10.57 1.67 0.81
C SER A 210 -10.40 0.19 1.05
N PHE A 211 -9.49 -0.17 1.95
CA PHE A 211 -9.23 -1.56 2.33
C PHE A 211 -8.77 -2.44 1.18
N ASN A 212 -8.03 -1.90 0.23
CA ASN A 212 -7.40 -2.69 -0.82
C ASN A 212 -5.98 -3.13 -0.39
N SER A 213 -5.53 -4.25 -0.93
CA SER A 213 -4.24 -4.84 -0.55
C SER A 213 -3.07 -4.26 -1.34
N GLY A 214 -3.21 -3.08 -1.91
CA GLY A 214 -2.19 -2.41 -2.70
C GLY A 214 -2.43 -0.91 -2.77
N VAL A 215 -3.06 -0.42 -3.83
CA VAL A 215 -3.22 0.99 -4.10
C VAL A 215 -4.69 1.39 -4.18
N GLY A 216 -5.05 2.49 -3.51
CA GLY A 216 -6.36 3.09 -3.62
C GLY A 216 -6.56 3.82 -4.96
N ILE A 217 -5.77 4.85 -5.22
CA ILE A 217 -5.74 5.57 -6.50
C ILE A 217 -4.30 5.64 -6.99
N GLY A 218 -4.03 5.16 -8.19
CA GLY A 218 -2.70 5.24 -8.83
C GLY A 218 -2.71 6.10 -10.10
N LEU A 219 -1.70 6.97 -10.24
CA LEU A 219 -1.48 7.80 -11.41
C LEU A 219 -0.11 7.49 -12.02
N TYR A 220 -0.08 7.19 -13.30
CA TYR A 220 1.13 7.04 -14.09
C TYR A 220 1.03 7.91 -15.34
N ARG A 221 1.89 8.93 -15.45
CA ARG A 221 1.85 9.92 -16.55
C ARG A 221 0.46 10.51 -16.78
N SER A 222 -0.24 10.83 -15.68
CA SER A 222 -1.64 11.26 -15.69
C SER A 222 -1.77 12.65 -15.09
N SER A 223 -2.18 13.61 -15.89
CA SER A 223 -2.10 15.03 -15.56
C SER A 223 -3.47 15.73 -15.65
N ASP A 224 -3.54 16.91 -15.03
CA ASP A 224 -4.72 17.79 -15.08
C ASP A 224 -6.01 17.13 -14.50
N ASN A 225 -5.86 16.14 -13.62
CA ASN A 225 -6.98 15.47 -12.96
C ASN A 225 -7.41 16.21 -11.70
N VAL A 226 -8.69 16.09 -11.35
CA VAL A 226 -9.28 16.64 -10.13
C VAL A 226 -9.79 15.48 -9.28
N ILE A 227 -9.15 15.23 -8.13
CA ILE A 227 -9.41 14.11 -7.22
C ILE A 227 -9.88 14.69 -5.89
N MET A 228 -11.19 14.65 -5.61
CA MET A 228 -11.77 15.35 -4.47
C MET A 228 -12.83 14.52 -3.74
N HIS A 229 -12.95 14.74 -2.42
CA HIS A 229 -14.02 14.16 -1.61
C HIS A 229 -14.08 12.63 -1.67
N ASN A 230 -12.95 11.94 -1.87
CA ASN A 230 -12.88 10.49 -1.88
C ASN A 230 -12.43 9.96 -0.52
N ARG A 231 -12.92 8.77 -0.16
CA ARG A 231 -12.38 7.96 0.91
C ARG A 231 -11.46 6.92 0.32
N VAL A 232 -10.20 6.99 0.68
CA VAL A 232 -9.13 6.13 0.19
C VAL A 232 -8.29 5.73 1.40
N ASP A 233 -8.92 5.01 2.33
CA ASP A 233 -8.35 4.69 3.64
C ASP A 233 -7.98 3.21 3.73
N PHE A 234 -6.89 2.88 4.43
CA PHE A 234 -6.45 1.50 4.67
C PHE A 234 -6.07 0.74 3.40
N ASP A 235 -5.51 1.41 2.41
CA ASP A 235 -4.93 0.74 1.25
C ASP A 235 -3.48 0.39 1.58
N VAL A 236 -3.29 -0.79 2.18
CA VAL A 236 -2.03 -1.18 2.80
C VAL A 236 -1.75 -2.67 2.65
N ARG A 237 -0.45 -3.00 2.53
CA ARG A 237 0.04 -4.36 2.32
C ARG A 237 1.31 -4.60 3.14
N GLY A 238 1.44 -5.79 3.70
CA GLY A 238 2.68 -6.27 4.28
C GLY A 238 3.16 -5.58 5.56
N TYR A 239 2.42 -4.61 6.11
CA TYR A 239 2.83 -3.89 7.30
C TYR A 239 2.88 -4.81 8.52
N SER A 240 4.05 -4.82 9.17
CA SER A 240 4.29 -5.45 10.46
C SER A 240 5.00 -4.48 11.39
N ASP A 241 4.39 -4.17 12.54
CA ASP A 241 4.91 -3.20 13.50
C ASP A 241 6.33 -3.55 13.95
N ARG A 242 7.22 -2.57 13.94
CA ARG A 242 8.62 -2.61 14.41
C ARG A 242 9.60 -3.42 13.57
N PHE A 243 9.22 -3.89 12.37
CA PHE A 243 10.14 -4.62 11.52
C PHE A 243 10.45 -3.88 10.22
N TYR A 244 9.47 -3.66 9.37
CA TYR A 244 9.62 -2.97 8.08
C TYR A 244 8.59 -1.86 7.99
N TRP A 245 9.01 -0.67 7.60
CA TRP A 245 8.20 0.56 7.76
C TRP A 245 7.58 1.08 6.47
N ARG A 246 7.90 0.47 5.34
CA ARG A 246 7.55 1.02 4.02
C ARG A 246 6.18 0.59 3.50
N GLY A 247 5.46 -0.26 4.20
CA GLY A 247 4.14 -0.73 3.77
C GLY A 247 4.15 -1.49 2.44
N GLN A 248 5.30 -2.06 2.02
CA GLN A 248 5.47 -2.81 0.77
C GLN A 248 5.10 -1.97 -0.47
N ASP A 249 5.39 -0.66 -0.48
CA ASP A 249 5.06 0.31 -1.52
C ASP A 249 3.56 0.39 -1.86
N SER A 250 2.68 -0.01 -0.94
CA SER A 250 1.25 0.27 -1.02
C SER A 250 0.97 1.71 -0.61
N ALA A 251 -0.11 2.30 -1.13
CA ALA A 251 -0.47 3.68 -0.84
C ALA A 251 -1.96 3.95 -1.03
N ASP A 252 -2.50 4.91 -0.27
CA ASP A 252 -3.82 5.44 -0.56
C ASP A 252 -3.82 6.20 -1.89
N LEU A 253 -2.80 7.05 -2.13
CA LEU A 253 -2.59 7.71 -3.41
C LEU A 253 -1.15 7.50 -3.90
N LEU A 254 -0.99 6.87 -5.05
CA LEU A 254 0.29 6.67 -5.74
C LEU A 254 0.39 7.60 -6.94
N MET A 255 1.48 8.35 -7.09
CA MET A 255 1.71 9.25 -8.23
C MET A 255 3.13 9.10 -8.76
N TYR A 256 3.25 8.57 -9.97
CA TYR A 256 4.54 8.33 -10.62
C TYR A 256 4.64 9.00 -11.99
N GLU A 257 5.87 9.15 -12.44
CA GLU A 257 6.26 9.47 -13.82
C GLU A 257 5.49 10.66 -14.43
N GLN A 258 5.85 11.88 -14.09
CA GLN A 258 5.32 13.07 -14.76
C GLN A 258 3.79 13.25 -14.63
N SER A 259 3.21 12.77 -13.53
CA SER A 259 1.81 13.05 -13.19
C SER A 259 1.68 14.45 -12.62
N CYS A 260 1.38 15.42 -13.49
CA CYS A 260 1.52 16.85 -13.22
C CYS A 260 0.20 17.60 -13.17
N ARG A 261 0.17 18.73 -12.48
CA ARG A 261 -0.96 19.70 -12.44
C ARG A 261 -2.28 19.08 -11.99
N ASN A 262 -2.22 18.05 -11.15
CA ASN A 262 -3.40 17.46 -10.55
C ASN A 262 -3.83 18.28 -9.33
N VAL A 263 -5.13 18.31 -9.07
CA VAL A 263 -5.72 18.90 -7.87
C VAL A 263 -6.28 17.78 -7.01
N VAL A 264 -5.68 17.58 -5.83
CA VAL A 264 -6.07 16.58 -4.86
C VAL A 264 -6.56 17.30 -3.61
N ALA A 265 -7.87 17.25 -3.32
CA ALA A 265 -8.40 18.05 -2.24
C ALA A 265 -9.57 17.39 -1.49
N TYR A 266 -9.66 17.66 -0.19
CA TYR A 266 -10.75 17.24 0.68
C TYR A 266 -10.93 15.73 0.74
N ASN A 267 -9.89 14.94 0.53
CA ASN A 267 -9.92 13.48 0.60
C ASN A 267 -9.49 12.98 1.98
N SER A 268 -10.03 11.82 2.38
CA SER A 268 -9.48 11.01 3.46
C SER A 268 -8.59 9.94 2.83
N MET A 269 -7.31 9.95 3.20
CA MET A 269 -6.26 9.06 2.70
C MET A 269 -5.42 8.62 3.89
N THR A 270 -6.01 7.79 4.76
CA THR A 270 -5.42 7.44 6.05
C THR A 270 -5.15 5.96 6.17
N HIS A 271 -4.08 5.59 6.90
CA HIS A 271 -3.74 4.19 7.17
C HIS A 271 -3.31 3.41 5.90
N GLY A 272 -2.93 4.08 4.82
CA GLY A 272 -2.25 3.47 3.68
C GLY A 272 -0.87 2.95 4.06
N GLY A 273 -0.18 2.28 3.16
CA GLY A 273 1.25 2.05 3.30
C GLY A 273 1.99 3.39 3.39
N ASP A 274 1.71 4.27 2.43
CA ASP A 274 1.84 5.72 2.52
C ASP A 274 0.47 6.36 2.30
N GLY A 275 0.24 7.53 2.88
CA GLY A 275 -0.96 8.31 2.58
C GLY A 275 -0.90 8.88 1.16
N LEU A 276 0.21 9.54 0.82
CA LEU A 276 0.63 9.91 -0.52
C LEU A 276 2.02 9.31 -0.78
N PHE A 277 2.17 8.57 -1.86
CA PHE A 277 3.45 8.14 -2.41
C PHE A 277 3.67 8.79 -3.78
N LEU A 278 4.39 9.91 -3.80
CA LEU A 278 4.73 10.64 -5.02
C LEU A 278 6.24 10.51 -5.28
N TRP A 279 6.58 9.72 -6.28
CA TRP A 279 7.96 9.52 -6.72
C TRP A 279 8.13 9.94 -8.18
N ALA A 280 9.31 10.47 -8.49
CA ALA A 280 9.62 10.88 -9.86
C ALA A 280 9.49 9.76 -10.88
N GLY A 281 9.71 8.52 -10.44
CA GLY A 281 9.71 7.32 -11.28
C GLY A 281 11.08 6.96 -11.84
N GLN A 282 11.18 5.75 -12.38
CA GLN A 282 12.43 5.19 -12.85
C GLN A 282 13.04 6.00 -14.00
N GLN A 283 12.20 6.51 -14.91
CA GLN A 283 12.70 7.32 -16.03
C GLN A 283 13.43 8.59 -15.57
N THR A 284 12.91 9.28 -14.55
CA THR A 284 13.58 10.45 -13.98
C THR A 284 14.90 10.06 -13.31
N MET A 285 14.96 8.91 -12.66
CA MET A 285 16.21 8.40 -12.07
C MET A 285 17.25 8.06 -13.15
N ASP A 286 16.82 7.48 -14.26
CA ASP A 286 17.69 7.05 -15.37
C ASP A 286 18.16 8.20 -16.25
N THR A 287 17.32 9.21 -16.48
CA THR A 287 17.60 10.30 -17.41
C THR A 287 17.91 11.63 -16.74
N GLY A 288 17.48 11.82 -15.50
CA GLY A 288 17.52 13.11 -14.82
C GLY A 288 16.39 14.08 -15.23
N GLU A 289 15.47 13.66 -16.09
CA GLU A 289 14.39 14.52 -16.59
C GLU A 289 13.02 14.01 -16.15
N GLY A 290 12.10 14.94 -15.87
CA GLY A 290 10.71 14.62 -15.50
C GLY A 290 10.35 15.05 -14.09
N GLY A 291 9.66 14.17 -13.36
CA GLY A 291 9.10 14.43 -12.04
C GLY A 291 7.61 14.76 -12.08
N SER A 292 6.91 14.47 -10.99
CA SER A 292 5.47 14.72 -10.82
C SER A 292 5.26 16.11 -10.22
N ASN A 293 5.16 17.12 -11.08
CA ASN A 293 5.26 18.53 -10.71
C ASN A 293 3.93 19.28 -10.74
N ASP A 294 3.93 20.43 -10.04
CA ASP A 294 2.87 21.43 -10.06
C ASP A 294 1.51 20.92 -9.59
N ASN A 295 1.49 19.89 -8.74
CA ASN A 295 0.28 19.37 -8.13
C ASN A 295 -0.10 20.21 -6.90
N LEU A 296 -1.40 20.33 -6.65
CA LEU A 296 -1.97 20.96 -5.46
C LEU A 296 -2.62 19.90 -4.56
N PHE A 297 -2.12 19.77 -3.35
CA PHE A 297 -2.71 18.97 -2.29
C PHE A 297 -3.31 19.91 -1.24
N TYR A 298 -4.64 19.88 -1.10
CA TYR A 298 -5.37 20.88 -0.30
C TYR A 298 -6.40 20.26 0.64
N GLU A 299 -6.29 20.53 1.94
CA GLU A 299 -7.22 20.04 2.98
C GLU A 299 -7.49 18.50 2.90
N ASN A 300 -6.47 17.70 2.66
CA ASN A 300 -6.56 16.25 2.77
C ASN A 300 -6.09 15.79 4.16
N ASP A 301 -6.58 14.62 4.59
CA ASP A 301 -6.04 13.89 5.75
C ASP A 301 -5.20 12.70 5.25
N PHE A 302 -3.89 12.70 5.54
CA PHE A 302 -2.91 11.67 5.18
C PHE A 302 -2.38 10.92 6.41
N SER A 303 -3.11 10.89 7.51
CA SER A 303 -2.61 10.43 8.81
C SER A 303 -2.46 8.92 8.91
N PHE A 304 -1.59 8.50 9.83
CA PHE A 304 -1.43 7.13 10.33
C PHE A 304 -0.83 6.11 9.35
N ALA A 305 -0.17 6.55 8.30
CA ALA A 305 0.64 5.66 7.47
C ALA A 305 1.87 5.13 8.27
N PRO A 306 2.33 3.88 8.05
CA PRO A 306 3.50 3.35 8.77
C PRO A 306 4.79 4.10 8.45
N ALA A 307 5.01 4.50 7.21
CA ALA A 307 6.19 5.24 6.79
C ALA A 307 5.89 6.73 6.63
N ASN A 308 5.30 7.14 5.54
CA ASN A 308 5.11 8.54 5.22
C ASN A 308 3.62 8.89 5.17
N SER A 309 3.18 9.91 5.93
CA SER A 309 1.89 10.52 5.64
C SER A 309 1.91 11.10 4.22
N ILE A 310 2.99 11.79 3.88
CA ILE A 310 3.23 12.38 2.56
C ILE A 310 4.66 12.06 2.14
N GLU A 311 4.85 11.31 1.08
CA GLU A 311 6.10 11.23 0.34
C GLU A 311 5.99 12.05 -0.94
N ALA A 312 6.93 12.99 -1.17
CA ALA A 312 6.95 13.81 -2.38
C ALA A 312 8.40 14.14 -2.75
N THR A 313 8.99 13.25 -3.53
CA THR A 313 10.40 13.29 -3.87
C THR A 313 10.66 13.75 -5.30
N PHE A 314 11.85 14.33 -5.56
CA PHE A 314 12.32 14.74 -6.89
C PHE A 314 11.31 15.62 -7.65
N SER A 315 10.60 16.51 -6.96
CA SER A 315 9.46 17.21 -7.54
C SER A 315 9.19 18.56 -6.87
N ARG A 316 8.35 19.34 -7.52
CA ARG A 316 7.90 20.65 -7.04
C ARG A 316 6.38 20.68 -6.93
N ASN A 317 5.84 20.83 -5.71
CA ASN A 317 4.41 20.74 -5.46
C ASN A 317 3.95 21.72 -4.38
N THR A 318 2.64 21.92 -4.26
CA THR A 318 2.04 22.74 -3.20
C THR A 318 1.20 21.86 -2.27
N PHE A 319 1.57 21.85 -0.98
CA PHE A 319 0.85 21.19 0.10
C PHE A 319 0.26 22.26 1.02
N ALA A 320 -1.05 22.40 1.05
CA ALA A 320 -1.68 23.46 1.82
C ALA A 320 -2.82 22.91 2.68
N ARG A 321 -2.78 23.22 3.98
CA ARG A 321 -3.83 22.92 4.95
C ARG A 321 -4.16 21.43 5.12
N ASN A 322 -3.23 20.54 4.76
CA ASN A 322 -3.37 19.10 4.98
C ASN A 322 -3.09 18.73 6.43
N ARG A 323 -3.61 17.58 6.84
CA ARG A 323 -3.29 16.93 8.10
C ARG A 323 -2.40 15.72 7.86
N ALA A 324 -1.37 15.55 8.69
CA ALA A 324 -0.42 14.45 8.64
C ALA A 324 -0.01 14.06 10.08
N GLU A 325 -0.53 12.95 10.58
CA GLU A 325 -0.41 12.59 11.99
C GLU A 325 -0.05 11.11 12.17
N GLY A 326 0.78 10.80 13.17
CA GLY A 326 0.99 9.44 13.66
C GLY A 326 1.83 8.54 12.75
N SER A 327 2.63 9.09 11.85
CA SER A 327 3.53 8.38 10.92
C SER A 327 5.00 8.49 11.34
N ASP A 328 5.90 7.80 10.64
CA ASP A 328 7.32 8.05 10.82
C ASP A 328 7.68 9.45 10.32
N TYR A 329 7.24 9.79 9.11
CA TYR A 329 7.39 11.12 8.55
C TYR A 329 6.02 11.73 8.24
N GLY A 330 5.79 12.95 8.73
CA GLY A 330 4.64 13.74 8.32
C GLY A 330 4.75 14.12 6.84
N LEU A 331 5.95 14.61 6.43
CA LEU A 331 6.32 14.80 5.03
C LEU A 331 7.77 14.37 4.80
N TRP A 332 8.00 13.48 3.87
CA TRP A 332 9.29 13.11 3.32
C TRP A 332 9.44 13.72 1.92
N GLY A 333 10.41 14.64 1.74
CA GLY A 333 10.57 15.43 0.52
C GLY A 333 11.98 15.37 -0.06
N GLY A 334 12.60 14.17 -0.13
CA GLY A 334 13.95 14.01 -0.67
C GLY A 334 14.08 14.59 -2.08
N TYR A 335 15.10 15.42 -2.32
CA TYR A 335 15.37 16.08 -3.59
C TYR A 335 14.20 16.97 -4.11
N SER A 336 13.27 17.35 -3.24
CA SER A 336 12.19 18.28 -3.61
C SER A 336 12.74 19.68 -3.84
N TYR A 337 12.17 20.39 -4.79
CA TYR A 337 12.60 21.74 -5.15
C TYR A 337 11.41 22.68 -5.34
N GLU A 338 11.57 23.94 -4.98
CA GLU A 338 10.54 24.98 -5.13
C GLU A 338 9.14 24.59 -4.61
N SER A 339 9.08 23.58 -3.74
CA SER A 339 7.83 23.12 -3.14
C SER A 339 7.35 24.09 -2.06
N ARG A 340 6.03 24.18 -1.93
CA ARG A 340 5.39 25.07 -0.95
C ARG A 340 4.59 24.23 0.05
N ILE A 341 5.00 24.26 1.31
CA ILE A 341 4.39 23.51 2.41
C ILE A 341 3.77 24.53 3.37
N LEU A 342 2.46 24.75 3.23
CA LEU A 342 1.78 25.94 3.76
C LEU A 342 0.61 25.58 4.69
N ASP A 343 0.60 26.10 5.92
CA ASP A 343 -0.51 26.01 6.87
C ASP A 343 -0.99 24.56 7.14
N ASN A 344 -0.12 23.54 6.99
CA ASN A 344 -0.45 22.16 7.30
C ASN A 344 -0.36 21.87 8.81
N ASP A 345 -1.04 20.82 9.24
CA ASP A 345 -1.08 20.35 10.61
C ASP A 345 -0.34 19.01 10.73
N PHE A 346 0.84 19.04 11.36
CA PHE A 346 1.67 17.87 11.62
C PHE A 346 1.63 17.54 13.11
N ALA A 347 1.31 16.29 13.45
CA ALA A 347 1.24 15.88 14.85
C ALA A 347 1.72 14.43 15.09
N ARG A 348 2.40 14.20 16.19
CA ARG A 348 2.77 12.85 16.67
C ARG A 348 3.51 11.98 15.66
N ASN A 349 4.21 12.56 14.70
CA ASN A 349 5.11 11.83 13.80
C ASN A 349 6.49 11.69 14.45
N ARG A 350 7.31 10.76 14.01
CA ARG A 350 8.73 10.74 14.45
C ARG A 350 9.44 12.02 13.96
N THR A 351 9.21 12.40 12.70
CA THR A 351 9.68 13.67 12.13
C THR A 351 8.51 14.36 11.40
N GLY A 352 8.27 15.62 11.70
CA GLY A 352 7.19 16.38 11.04
C GLY A 352 7.47 16.58 9.55
N ILE A 353 8.53 17.30 9.20
CA ILE A 353 9.03 17.47 7.81
C ILE A 353 10.48 17.02 7.76
N ALA A 354 10.83 16.17 6.80
CA ALA A 354 12.17 15.71 6.51
C ALA A 354 12.49 15.93 5.03
N ILE A 355 13.52 16.74 4.72
CA ILE A 355 13.95 17.01 3.35
C ILE A 355 15.45 16.79 3.23
N GLU A 356 15.82 15.79 2.45
CA GLU A 356 17.17 15.49 2.04
C GLU A 356 17.46 16.14 0.69
N HIS A 357 18.60 16.82 0.53
CA HIS A 357 19.02 17.40 -0.74
C HIS A 357 17.99 18.37 -1.40
N GLY A 358 17.15 19.02 -0.63
CA GLY A 358 16.10 19.88 -1.18
C GLY A 358 16.55 21.29 -1.51
N GLN A 359 15.80 21.98 -2.38
CA GLN A 359 16.17 23.28 -2.88
C GLN A 359 14.99 24.25 -2.91
N GLN A 360 15.23 25.47 -2.45
CA GLN A 360 14.32 26.62 -2.56
C GLN A 360 12.88 26.32 -2.06
N ASN A 361 12.71 25.35 -1.17
CA ASN A 361 11.41 25.02 -0.61
C ASN A 361 10.93 26.09 0.39
N GLU A 362 9.63 26.37 0.38
CA GLU A 362 8.96 27.25 1.34
C GLU A 362 8.20 26.40 2.38
N ILE A 363 8.56 26.53 3.66
CA ILE A 363 7.90 25.85 4.78
C ILE A 363 7.31 26.94 5.69
N ALA A 364 6.00 27.20 5.59
CA ALA A 364 5.47 28.40 6.20
C ALA A 364 4.07 28.22 6.80
N GLY A 365 3.89 28.77 8.01
CA GLY A 365 2.60 28.78 8.71
C GLY A 365 2.16 27.42 9.23
N ASN A 366 2.99 26.36 9.14
CA ASN A 366 2.62 25.02 9.59
C ASN A 366 2.59 24.91 11.12
N SER A 367 1.77 23.99 11.62
CA SER A 367 1.69 23.62 13.02
C SER A 367 2.38 22.27 13.24
N PHE A 368 3.22 22.19 14.26
CA PHE A 368 3.93 20.98 14.68
C PHE A 368 3.66 20.70 16.15
N ASP A 369 3.29 19.46 16.49
CA ASP A 369 3.05 19.04 17.88
C ASP A 369 3.48 17.59 18.14
N GLN A 370 4.32 17.40 19.16
CA GLN A 370 4.72 16.09 19.70
C GLN A 370 5.51 15.20 18.71
N HIS A 371 6.57 15.74 18.09
CA HIS A 371 7.54 14.97 17.29
C HIS A 371 8.85 14.71 18.07
N VAL A 372 9.68 13.82 17.53
CA VAL A 372 11.11 13.80 17.93
C VAL A 372 11.85 14.97 17.30
N THR A 373 11.54 15.29 16.03
CA THR A 373 12.05 16.48 15.34
C THR A 373 10.94 17.08 14.49
N ALA A 374 10.63 18.36 14.66
CA ALA A 374 9.59 18.99 13.84
C ALA A 374 10.03 19.19 12.39
N ILE A 375 11.20 19.79 12.15
CA ILE A 375 11.75 20.01 10.81
C ILE A 375 13.19 19.52 10.76
N GLN A 376 13.53 18.68 9.79
CA GLN A 376 14.87 18.18 9.54
C GLN A 376 15.27 18.40 8.09
N LEU A 377 16.38 19.13 7.86
CA LEU A 377 16.95 19.44 6.55
C LEU A 377 18.41 19.03 6.51
N TRP A 378 18.84 18.36 5.43
CA TRP A 378 20.23 17.96 5.28
C TRP A 378 20.62 17.66 3.82
N ALA A 379 21.93 17.52 3.60
CA ALA A 379 22.50 16.85 2.44
C ALA A 379 23.47 15.77 2.91
N ASN A 380 23.57 14.68 2.20
CA ASN A 380 24.60 13.67 2.40
C ASN A 380 25.90 14.10 1.71
N LYS A 381 27.04 13.59 2.22
CA LYS A 381 28.35 13.87 1.62
C LYS A 381 28.60 13.10 0.33
N SER A 382 27.83 12.04 0.09
CA SER A 382 27.93 11.21 -1.11
C SER A 382 26.55 10.78 -1.52
N GLU A 383 26.32 10.74 -2.82
CA GLU A 383 25.10 10.27 -3.47
C GLU A 383 25.41 8.99 -4.27
N PRO A 384 24.42 8.14 -4.57
CA PRO A 384 24.62 6.98 -5.43
C PRO A 384 25.24 7.38 -6.78
N SER A 385 26.37 6.76 -7.14
CA SER A 385 27.14 7.15 -8.34
C SER A 385 26.47 6.73 -9.66
N ASP A 386 25.55 5.80 -9.61
CA ASP A 386 24.77 5.28 -10.73
C ASP A 386 23.56 6.14 -11.07
N TRP A 387 23.12 7.00 -10.18
CA TRP A 387 21.99 7.90 -10.45
C TRP A 387 22.32 8.95 -11.49
N ALA A 388 21.45 9.11 -12.48
CA ALA A 388 21.57 10.18 -13.46
C ALA A 388 21.10 11.54 -12.90
N TYR A 389 20.15 11.55 -11.99
CA TYR A 389 19.56 12.76 -11.43
C TYR A 389 20.59 13.77 -10.90
N PRO A 390 21.59 13.38 -10.06
CA PRO A 390 22.61 14.31 -9.59
C PRO A 390 23.56 14.83 -10.69
N LYS A 391 23.59 14.21 -11.86
CA LYS A 391 24.41 14.65 -13.00
C LYS A 391 23.74 15.81 -13.76
N HIS A 392 22.44 15.98 -13.62
CA HIS A 392 21.64 16.96 -14.35
C HIS A 392 21.05 18.04 -13.44
N HIS A 393 20.98 17.82 -12.14
CA HIS A 393 20.39 18.73 -11.17
C HIS A 393 21.37 19.12 -10.07
N ASP A 394 21.19 20.31 -9.52
CA ASP A 394 21.82 20.69 -8.27
C ASP A 394 21.13 19.94 -7.12
N THR A 395 21.90 19.17 -6.37
CA THR A 395 21.39 18.36 -5.26
C THR A 395 21.84 18.87 -3.89
N ARG A 396 22.39 20.11 -3.82
CA ARG A 396 22.72 20.73 -2.54
C ARG A 396 21.45 21.02 -1.75
N SER A 397 21.52 20.93 -0.42
CA SER A 397 20.47 21.44 0.45
C SER A 397 20.63 22.97 0.57
N ILE A 398 19.74 23.74 -0.09
CA ILE A 398 19.95 25.19 -0.29
C ILE A 398 18.66 25.98 -0.46
N GLY A 399 18.68 27.24 0.00
CA GLY A 399 17.69 28.26 -0.39
C GLY A 399 16.32 28.13 0.27
N TYR A 400 16.20 27.46 1.41
CA TYR A 400 14.95 27.33 2.12
C TYR A 400 14.44 28.65 2.70
N ARG A 401 13.12 28.81 2.70
CA ARG A 401 12.42 29.85 3.47
C ARG A 401 11.51 29.17 4.49
N ILE A 402 11.85 29.28 5.77
CA ILE A 402 11.17 28.64 6.90
C ILE A 402 10.61 29.72 7.79
N ASN A 403 9.33 30.03 7.69
CA ASN A 403 8.78 31.18 8.40
C ASN A 403 7.38 30.94 8.99
N ASP A 404 7.09 31.68 10.05
CA ASP A 404 5.78 31.75 10.69
C ASP A 404 5.24 30.39 11.18
N ASN A 405 6.09 29.36 11.33
CA ASN A 405 5.69 28.06 11.82
C ASN A 405 5.51 28.06 13.35
N ARG A 406 4.62 27.21 13.81
CA ARG A 406 4.33 26.96 15.22
C ARG A 406 4.82 25.59 15.60
N ILE A 407 5.77 25.51 16.50
CA ILE A 407 6.44 24.27 16.91
C ILE A 407 6.27 24.13 18.40
N ALA A 408 5.63 23.04 18.84
CA ALA A 408 5.33 22.83 20.25
C ALA A 408 5.55 21.37 20.69
N ASN A 409 6.03 21.20 21.93
CA ASN A 409 6.16 19.89 22.59
C ASN A 409 7.12 18.92 21.87
N GLU A 410 8.23 19.44 21.33
CA GLU A 410 9.20 18.70 20.54
C GLU A 410 10.44 18.31 21.35
N ARG A 411 11.16 17.27 20.94
CA ARG A 411 12.53 17.07 21.43
C ARG A 411 13.50 18.00 20.69
N VAL A 412 13.34 18.14 19.37
CA VAL A 412 14.09 19.09 18.55
C VAL A 412 13.13 19.85 17.67
N GLY A 413 13.14 21.19 17.76
CA GLY A 413 12.32 22.03 16.89
C GLY A 413 12.78 21.98 15.44
N MET A 414 14.00 22.40 15.17
CA MET A 414 14.60 22.34 13.84
C MET A 414 16.00 21.75 13.89
N ARG A 415 16.29 20.79 13.03
CA ARG A 415 17.63 20.23 12.79
C ARG A 415 18.02 20.56 11.35
N VAL A 416 19.07 21.35 11.18
CA VAL A 416 19.55 21.77 9.88
C VAL A 416 21.03 21.46 9.78
N SER A 417 21.42 20.63 8.80
CA SER A 417 22.81 20.25 8.58
C SER A 417 23.18 20.27 7.10
N ASP A 418 24.44 20.57 6.81
CA ASP A 418 24.97 20.65 5.43
C ASP A 418 24.07 21.46 4.48
N THR A 419 23.46 22.54 5.00
CA THR A 419 22.46 23.38 4.33
C THR A 419 22.97 24.83 4.22
N ARG A 420 22.65 25.50 3.10
CA ARG A 420 23.18 26.82 2.79
C ARG A 420 22.10 27.82 2.35
N GLU A 421 22.44 29.10 2.40
CA GLU A 421 21.70 30.24 1.78
C GLU A 421 20.20 30.23 2.11
N SER A 422 19.86 29.98 3.38
CA SER A 422 18.49 29.79 3.81
C SER A 422 18.07 30.86 4.83
N GLU A 423 16.77 31.14 4.91
CA GLU A 423 16.20 32.03 5.90
C GLU A 423 15.23 31.29 6.83
N ILE A 424 15.43 31.47 8.15
CA ILE A 424 14.58 30.94 9.21
C ILE A 424 14.07 32.12 10.02
N SER A 425 12.79 32.49 9.85
CA SER A 425 12.27 33.75 10.41
C SER A 425 10.87 33.62 11.01
N ASN A 426 10.61 34.39 12.07
CA ASN A 426 9.30 34.52 12.72
C ASN A 426 8.69 33.20 13.22
N ASN A 427 9.46 32.13 13.41
CA ASN A 427 8.95 30.87 13.95
C ASN A 427 8.80 30.97 15.47
N VAL A 428 7.77 30.35 16.02
CA VAL A 428 7.53 30.25 17.46
C VAL A 428 7.75 28.81 17.90
N VAL A 429 8.75 28.60 18.78
CA VAL A 429 9.13 27.29 19.30
C VAL A 429 8.90 27.30 20.81
N VAL A 430 8.04 26.42 21.31
CA VAL A 430 7.69 26.38 22.74
C VAL A 430 7.71 24.96 23.29
N SER A 431 7.94 24.81 24.58
CA SER A 431 7.95 23.50 25.27
C SER A 431 8.80 22.45 24.53
N THR A 432 9.96 22.88 24.02
CA THR A 432 10.85 22.06 23.18
C THR A 432 12.20 21.92 23.86
N ASP A 433 12.76 20.69 23.93
CA ASP A 433 14.03 20.44 24.64
C ASP A 433 15.18 21.22 23.98
N THR A 434 15.21 21.23 22.65
CA THR A 434 16.19 21.99 21.86
C THR A 434 15.50 22.67 20.67
N ALA A 435 15.45 23.99 20.67
CA ALA A 435 14.74 24.73 19.60
C ALA A 435 15.43 24.58 18.24
N PHE A 436 16.75 24.73 18.17
CA PHE A 436 17.53 24.72 16.93
C PHE A 436 18.82 23.93 17.08
N VAL A 437 19.08 23.00 16.16
CA VAL A 437 20.36 22.29 15.98
C VAL A 437 20.89 22.63 14.61
N MET A 438 21.97 23.43 14.57
CA MET A 438 22.62 23.88 13.33
C MET A 438 23.98 23.23 13.22
N LYS A 439 24.27 22.53 12.12
CA LYS A 439 25.55 21.86 11.91
C LYS A 439 26.01 22.01 10.46
N ASP A 440 27.27 22.38 10.26
CA ASP A 440 27.89 22.52 8.91
C ASP A 440 27.06 23.40 7.95
N THR A 441 26.43 24.48 8.49
CA THR A 441 25.60 25.43 7.73
C THR A 441 26.40 26.64 7.29
N ALA A 442 26.03 27.22 6.13
CA ALA A 442 26.64 28.44 5.62
C ALA A 442 25.57 29.41 5.08
N LEU A 443 25.70 30.67 5.42
CA LEU A 443 24.78 31.76 4.98
C LEU A 443 23.32 31.48 5.39
N VAL A 444 23.09 30.80 6.52
CA VAL A 444 21.76 30.65 7.09
C VAL A 444 21.45 31.82 8.00
N VAL A 445 20.42 32.60 7.65
CA VAL A 445 20.01 33.77 8.39
C VAL A 445 18.83 33.46 9.29
N MET A 446 18.99 33.70 10.59
CA MET A 446 17.92 33.53 11.58
C MET A 446 17.43 34.90 12.06
N ARG A 447 16.12 35.19 11.94
CA ARG A 447 15.52 36.46 12.33
C ARG A 447 14.22 36.30 13.07
N ALA A 448 14.05 37.03 14.16
CA ALA A 448 12.80 37.17 14.91
C ALA A 448 12.11 35.82 15.29
N ASN A 449 12.90 34.74 15.43
CA ASN A 449 12.36 33.49 15.97
C ASN A 449 12.20 33.60 17.49
N ASP A 450 11.07 33.18 18.02
CA ASP A 450 10.79 33.19 19.47
C ASP A 450 10.88 31.75 20.04
N SER A 451 11.91 31.50 20.81
CA SER A 451 12.10 30.23 21.56
C SER A 451 12.17 30.45 23.06
N SER A 452 11.78 31.62 23.55
CA SER A 452 11.84 31.98 24.96
C SER A 452 10.65 31.48 25.80
N ARG A 453 9.57 31.04 25.17
CA ARG A 453 8.35 30.63 25.83
C ARG A 453 8.43 29.20 26.33
N THR A 454 7.99 28.96 27.56
CA THR A 454 7.93 27.63 28.19
C THR A 454 6.57 26.97 28.09
N THR A 455 5.53 27.73 27.72
CA THR A 455 4.17 27.24 27.56
C THR A 455 3.55 27.72 26.24
N PRO A 456 2.83 26.86 25.54
CA PRO A 456 2.16 27.27 24.33
C PRO A 456 1.19 28.41 24.60
N PRO A 457 1.18 29.47 23.77
CA PRO A 457 0.19 30.52 23.87
C PRO A 457 -1.21 29.94 23.55
N ALA A 458 -2.26 30.62 24.04
CA ALA A 458 -3.61 30.25 23.63
C ALA A 458 -3.75 30.25 22.09
N ALA A 459 -4.58 29.39 21.56
CA ALA A 459 -4.68 29.16 20.10
C ALA A 459 -4.88 30.44 19.26
N ASN A 460 -5.52 31.47 19.83
CA ASN A 460 -5.72 32.77 19.20
C ASN A 460 -4.54 33.75 19.38
N ALA A 461 -3.56 33.41 20.20
CA ALA A 461 -2.39 34.26 20.49
C ALA A 461 -1.12 33.84 19.73
N TRP A 462 -1.20 32.81 18.92
CA TRP A 462 -0.13 32.44 18.01
C TRP A 462 0.04 33.52 16.93
N PRO A 463 1.25 33.78 16.45
CA PRO A 463 1.44 34.63 15.29
C PRO A 463 0.54 34.14 14.15
N ARG A 464 -0.27 35.03 13.63
CA ARG A 464 -1.10 34.70 12.47
C ARG A 464 -0.31 35.08 11.22
N ARG A 465 0.03 34.08 10.43
CA ARG A 465 0.26 34.35 9.01
C ARG A 465 -1.05 34.87 8.42
N ASP A 466 -0.93 35.71 7.40
CA ASP A 466 -2.07 35.98 6.55
C ASP A 466 -2.57 34.70 5.90
N ARG A 467 -3.48 34.00 6.62
CA ARG A 467 -4.11 32.75 6.13
C ARG A 467 -4.86 32.96 4.81
N ASP A 468 -5.08 34.20 4.40
CA ASP A 468 -5.67 34.50 3.09
C ASP A 468 -4.84 33.96 1.93
N SER A 469 -3.53 33.86 2.07
CA SER A 469 -2.67 33.36 1.00
C SER A 469 -2.91 31.89 0.68
N SER A 470 -3.02 31.01 1.70
CA SER A 470 -3.35 29.59 1.48
C SER A 470 -4.83 29.35 1.19
N SER A 471 -5.72 30.17 1.76
CA SER A 471 -7.16 30.11 1.46
C SER A 471 -7.48 30.44 0.00
N ARG A 472 -6.67 31.28 -0.64
CA ARG A 472 -6.80 31.57 -2.09
C ARG A 472 -6.45 30.39 -2.99
N LEU A 473 -5.79 29.37 -2.45
CA LEU A 473 -5.48 28.12 -3.16
C LEU A 473 -6.65 27.15 -3.14
N ALA A 474 -7.70 27.39 -2.32
CA ALA A 474 -8.83 26.51 -2.18
C ALA A 474 -9.49 26.20 -3.52
N PRO A 475 -9.49 24.95 -3.98
CA PRO A 475 -10.24 24.59 -5.17
C PRO A 475 -11.74 24.63 -4.89
N ALA A 476 -12.53 24.97 -5.90
CA ALA A 476 -13.98 24.93 -5.77
C ALA A 476 -14.46 23.47 -5.51
N PRO A 477 -15.29 23.23 -4.49
CA PRO A 477 -15.81 21.89 -4.22
C PRO A 477 -16.70 21.40 -5.38
N MET A 478 -16.75 20.08 -5.55
CA MET A 478 -17.65 19.47 -6.53
C MET A 478 -19.12 19.66 -6.13
N PRO A 479 -20.03 19.92 -7.10
CA PRO A 479 -21.46 20.00 -6.82
C PRO A 479 -22.00 18.67 -6.24
N GLY A 480 -22.64 18.72 -5.07
CA GLY A 480 -23.11 17.51 -4.39
C GLY A 480 -22.01 16.67 -3.74
N ALA A 481 -20.87 17.30 -3.44
CA ALA A 481 -19.78 16.68 -2.72
C ALA A 481 -20.21 16.15 -1.35
N LEU A 482 -19.78 14.93 -1.02
CA LEU A 482 -19.93 14.32 0.29
C LEU A 482 -18.66 14.58 1.10
N SER A 483 -18.81 14.73 2.43
CA SER A 483 -17.62 14.80 3.29
C SER A 483 -16.95 13.45 3.36
N ALA A 484 -15.70 13.38 2.91
CA ALA A 484 -14.84 12.20 3.07
C ALA A 484 -14.18 12.19 4.46
N LEU A 485 -13.91 13.36 5.00
CA LEU A 485 -13.15 13.55 6.24
C LEU A 485 -13.99 13.19 7.48
N GLY A 486 -13.30 12.68 8.48
CA GLY A 486 -13.85 12.52 9.82
C GLY A 486 -14.61 11.23 10.10
N ASP A 487 -14.43 10.18 9.30
CA ASP A 487 -14.88 8.83 9.63
C ASP A 487 -14.29 8.35 10.98
N SER A 488 -15.09 7.64 11.76
CA SER A 488 -14.68 7.17 13.09
C SER A 488 -13.52 6.16 13.03
N LEU A 489 -13.41 5.40 11.95
CA LEU A 489 -12.34 4.44 11.76
C LEU A 489 -11.05 5.14 11.30
N ALA A 490 -11.16 6.10 10.41
CA ALA A 490 -10.04 6.93 9.95
C ALA A 490 -9.40 7.79 11.06
N ARG A 491 -10.09 7.98 12.17
CA ARG A 491 -9.58 8.70 13.35
C ARG A 491 -8.87 7.82 14.38
N ARG A 492 -8.83 6.50 14.20
CA ARG A 492 -8.07 5.62 15.07
C ARG A 492 -6.58 5.77 14.75
N ASP A 493 -5.74 5.40 15.69
CA ASP A 493 -4.30 5.34 15.44
C ASP A 493 -3.89 4.09 14.62
N ARG A 494 -2.61 3.96 14.33
CA ARG A 494 -2.06 2.82 13.57
C ARG A 494 -2.39 1.44 14.14
N SER A 495 -2.80 1.32 15.40
CA SER A 495 -3.24 0.04 15.98
C SER A 495 -4.51 -0.51 15.33
N ALA A 496 -5.23 0.31 14.56
CA ALA A 496 -6.36 -0.12 13.74
C ALA A 496 -5.93 -0.85 12.45
N MET A 497 -4.67 -0.75 12.05
CA MET A 497 -4.12 -1.43 10.87
C MET A 497 -3.83 -2.88 11.22
N ILE A 498 -4.70 -3.77 10.78
CA ILE A 498 -4.52 -5.21 10.93
C ILE A 498 -4.51 -5.82 9.54
N ILE A 499 -3.40 -6.47 9.21
CA ILE A 499 -3.20 -7.07 7.88
C ILE A 499 -3.30 -8.58 8.02
N THR A 500 -4.33 -9.14 7.39
CA THR A 500 -4.54 -10.59 7.31
C THR A 500 -3.85 -11.15 6.07
N GLU A 501 -3.84 -12.46 5.91
CA GLU A 501 -3.33 -13.10 4.68
C GLU A 501 -4.03 -12.63 3.39
N TRP A 502 -5.17 -11.93 3.52
CA TRP A 502 -5.95 -11.37 2.41
C TRP A 502 -6.02 -9.85 2.43
N GLY A 503 -4.99 -9.20 2.99
CA GLY A 503 -4.92 -7.74 3.06
C GLY A 503 -5.61 -7.13 4.28
N PRO A 504 -5.91 -5.84 4.25
CA PRO A 504 -6.36 -5.11 5.41
C PRO A 504 -7.73 -5.56 5.91
N TYR A 505 -7.84 -5.64 7.23
CA TYR A 505 -9.06 -5.98 7.94
C TYR A 505 -9.98 -4.77 8.08
N ASP A 506 -11.21 -4.90 7.61
CA ASP A 506 -12.18 -3.79 7.52
C ASP A 506 -13.11 -3.63 8.74
N TRP A 507 -12.90 -4.41 9.80
CA TRP A 507 -13.69 -4.38 11.03
C TRP A 507 -15.18 -4.75 10.87
N GLN A 508 -15.60 -5.29 9.72
CA GLN A 508 -16.99 -5.63 9.45
C GLN A 508 -17.36 -7.08 9.80
N SER A 509 -16.40 -7.91 10.14
CA SER A 509 -16.62 -9.27 10.62
C SER A 509 -15.82 -9.56 11.88
N PRO A 510 -16.22 -10.52 12.72
CA PRO A 510 -15.40 -10.91 13.85
C PRO A 510 -14.12 -11.62 13.37
N LEU A 511 -13.01 -11.36 14.08
CA LEU A 511 -11.68 -11.90 13.82
C LEU A 511 -11.01 -12.31 15.12
N LEU A 512 -10.33 -13.46 15.14
CA LEU A 512 -9.37 -13.84 16.17
C LEU A 512 -7.98 -13.37 15.75
N TRP A 513 -7.39 -12.46 16.51
CA TRP A 513 -6.09 -11.87 16.19
C TRP A 513 -5.11 -12.03 17.36
N PRO A 514 -3.85 -12.45 17.12
CA PRO A 514 -2.84 -12.48 18.17
C PRO A 514 -2.71 -11.13 18.89
N ALA A 515 -2.59 -11.15 20.20
CA ALA A 515 -2.50 -9.92 20.98
C ALA A 515 -1.13 -9.23 20.83
N ASP A 516 -0.10 -10.01 20.50
CA ASP A 516 1.25 -9.56 20.22
C ASP A 516 1.91 -10.42 19.12
N SER A 517 3.08 -10.00 18.64
CA SER A 517 3.85 -10.73 17.63
C SER A 517 4.62 -11.93 18.20
N SER A 518 4.57 -12.18 19.51
CA SER A 518 5.24 -13.33 20.12
C SER A 518 4.49 -14.61 19.78
N ARG A 519 5.24 -15.69 19.49
CA ARG A 519 4.67 -17.04 19.31
C ARG A 519 4.64 -17.83 20.61
N ARG A 520 4.71 -17.15 21.74
CA ARG A 520 4.75 -17.82 23.06
C ARG A 520 3.43 -18.52 23.35
N THR A 521 3.52 -19.67 23.97
CA THR A 521 2.39 -20.38 24.55
C THR A 521 2.38 -20.16 26.07
N PRO A 522 1.23 -19.94 26.69
CA PRO A 522 -0.13 -19.83 26.13
C PRO A 522 -0.30 -18.61 25.20
N LEU A 523 -1.09 -18.76 24.13
CA LEU A 523 -1.27 -17.74 23.09
C LEU A 523 -2.49 -16.85 23.36
N PRO A 524 -2.33 -15.56 23.63
CA PRO A 524 -3.44 -14.64 23.76
C PRO A 524 -3.99 -14.22 22.39
N LEU A 525 -5.29 -14.43 22.17
CA LEU A 525 -6.02 -14.03 20.97
C LEU A 525 -7.08 -12.99 21.34
N ARG A 526 -7.05 -11.83 20.72
CA ARG A 526 -8.08 -10.81 20.83
C ARG A 526 -9.25 -11.15 19.89
N VAL A 527 -10.46 -11.00 20.39
CA VAL A 527 -11.67 -11.08 19.56
C VAL A 527 -12.02 -9.68 19.08
N LEU A 528 -11.81 -9.42 17.80
CA LEU A 528 -12.05 -8.12 17.16
C LEU A 528 -13.34 -8.17 16.33
N GLY A 529 -13.89 -7.00 15.96
CA GLY A 529 -15.00 -6.87 15.03
C GLY A 529 -16.16 -6.02 15.54
N PRO A 530 -17.34 -6.15 14.93
CA PRO A 530 -18.54 -5.47 15.37
C PRO A 530 -18.95 -5.86 16.78
N ALA A 531 -19.60 -4.96 17.52
CA ALA A 531 -20.08 -5.24 18.88
C ALA A 531 -21.00 -6.47 18.92
N GLY A 532 -20.74 -7.38 19.85
CA GLY A 532 -21.50 -8.63 19.96
C GLY A 532 -20.93 -9.59 21.00
N ARG A 533 -21.56 -10.75 21.11
CA ARG A 533 -21.14 -11.84 22.00
C ARG A 533 -20.61 -13.01 21.18
N TRP A 534 -19.69 -13.78 21.77
CA TRP A 534 -19.15 -14.98 21.17
C TRP A 534 -19.15 -16.15 22.16
N ARG A 535 -19.11 -17.38 21.61
CA ARG A 535 -18.91 -18.62 22.36
C ARG A 535 -18.03 -19.58 21.58
N VAL A 536 -17.29 -20.42 22.29
CA VAL A 536 -16.49 -21.51 21.68
C VAL A 536 -17.45 -22.61 21.20
N VAL A 537 -17.29 -23.02 19.93
CA VAL A 537 -18.08 -24.07 19.31
C VAL A 537 -17.24 -25.25 18.80
N GLY A 538 -15.92 -25.03 18.66
CA GLY A 538 -15.01 -26.09 18.24
C GLY A 538 -13.58 -25.89 18.77
N ARG A 539 -12.91 -27.03 19.12
CA ARG A 539 -11.51 -27.04 19.54
C ARG A 539 -10.84 -28.29 18.98
N ARG A 540 -9.66 -28.14 18.42
CA ARG A 540 -8.78 -29.23 18.01
C ARG A 540 -7.36 -28.90 18.45
N GLY A 541 -6.62 -29.87 19.02
CA GLY A 541 -5.25 -29.67 19.48
C GLY A 541 -5.07 -28.63 20.60
N ILE A 542 -6.16 -28.28 21.32
CA ILE A 542 -6.19 -27.30 22.40
C ILE A 542 -6.50 -28.00 23.72
N GLY A 543 -5.56 -27.92 24.65
CA GLY A 543 -5.73 -28.47 26.01
C GLY A 543 -6.62 -27.58 26.88
N ALA A 544 -6.46 -26.25 26.80
CA ALA A 544 -7.26 -25.31 27.58
C ALA A 544 -7.51 -24.00 26.83
N VAL A 545 -8.62 -23.35 27.20
CA VAL A 545 -8.93 -21.95 26.82
C VAL A 545 -9.32 -21.21 28.09
N SER A 546 -8.89 -19.95 28.20
CA SER A 546 -9.18 -19.13 29.40
C SER A 546 -10.67 -18.75 29.57
N LYS A 547 -11.42 -18.71 28.47
CA LYS A 547 -12.85 -18.39 28.43
C LYS A 547 -13.52 -19.23 27.33
N THR A 548 -14.75 -19.68 27.59
CA THR A 548 -15.61 -20.38 26.60
C THR A 548 -16.66 -19.48 25.95
N SER A 549 -16.83 -18.25 26.47
CA SER A 549 -17.73 -17.22 25.93
C SER A 549 -17.28 -15.84 26.39
N GLY A 550 -17.74 -14.82 25.72
CA GLY A 550 -17.44 -13.42 26.05
C GLY A 550 -18.02 -12.43 25.06
N THR A 551 -17.45 -11.24 25.04
CA THR A 551 -17.82 -10.13 24.14
C THR A 551 -16.68 -9.77 23.20
N VAL A 552 -16.98 -9.16 22.06
CA VAL A 552 -15.96 -8.56 21.20
C VAL A 552 -15.15 -7.53 22.01
N GLY A 553 -13.83 -7.55 21.87
CA GLY A 553 -12.86 -6.82 22.70
C GLY A 553 -12.18 -7.68 23.76
N ASP A 554 -12.75 -8.83 24.13
CA ASP A 554 -12.12 -9.76 25.07
C ASP A 554 -10.86 -10.43 24.45
N THR A 555 -9.99 -10.90 25.34
CA THR A 555 -8.88 -11.80 25.00
C THR A 555 -9.20 -13.23 25.45
N VAL A 556 -9.00 -14.17 24.56
CA VAL A 556 -9.04 -15.62 24.81
C VAL A 556 -7.60 -16.14 24.78
N VAL A 557 -7.17 -16.77 25.86
CA VAL A 557 -5.85 -17.41 25.92
C VAL A 557 -5.99 -18.89 25.56
N VAL A 558 -5.24 -19.31 24.53
CA VAL A 558 -5.21 -20.68 24.03
C VAL A 558 -3.96 -21.37 24.54
N THR A 559 -4.13 -22.51 25.19
CA THR A 559 -3.03 -23.41 25.55
C THR A 559 -3.12 -24.66 24.68
N PRO A 560 -2.25 -24.83 23.68
CA PRO A 560 -2.18 -26.06 22.89
C PRO A 560 -1.90 -27.29 23.75
N THR A 561 -2.25 -28.48 23.24
CA THR A 561 -1.81 -29.74 23.86
C THR A 561 -0.29 -29.89 23.79
N ALA A 562 0.31 -30.62 24.73
CA ALA A 562 1.76 -30.78 24.77
C ALA A 562 2.30 -31.37 23.45
N GLY A 563 3.35 -30.69 22.91
CA GLY A 563 3.96 -31.05 21.63
C GLY A 563 3.15 -30.57 20.41
N GLY A 564 2.09 -29.75 20.61
CA GLY A 564 1.13 -29.40 19.55
C GLY A 564 1.24 -27.99 19.01
N ASP A 565 1.86 -27.85 17.84
CA ASP A 565 1.68 -26.68 16.97
C ASP A 565 0.63 -26.97 15.85
N ASP A 566 -0.32 -27.88 16.15
CA ASP A 566 -1.49 -28.15 15.31
C ASP A 566 -2.76 -27.97 16.13
N TRP A 567 -3.29 -26.76 16.10
CA TRP A 567 -4.50 -26.43 16.81
C TRP A 567 -5.47 -25.59 15.96
N ARG A 568 -6.75 -25.69 16.30
CA ARG A 568 -7.83 -24.84 15.75
C ARG A 568 -8.82 -24.49 16.86
N LEU A 569 -9.12 -23.19 16.97
CA LEU A 569 -10.19 -22.64 17.81
C LEU A 569 -11.28 -22.10 16.91
N GLU A 570 -12.52 -22.54 17.10
CA GLU A 570 -13.68 -22.04 16.37
C GLU A 570 -14.67 -21.37 17.31
N LEU A 571 -15.08 -20.17 16.98
CA LEU A 571 -16.05 -19.37 17.72
C LEU A 571 -17.32 -19.11 16.89
N GLU A 572 -18.47 -19.04 17.56
CA GLU A 572 -19.72 -18.54 17.01
C GLU A 572 -20.01 -17.17 17.60
N TYR A 573 -20.20 -16.18 16.73
CA TYR A 573 -20.55 -14.80 17.06
C TYR A 573 -22.05 -14.58 16.84
N ARG A 574 -22.63 -13.71 17.70
CA ARG A 574 -23.96 -13.12 17.55
C ARG A 574 -23.91 -11.66 17.99
N GLY A 575 -24.32 -10.74 17.10
CA GLY A 575 -24.24 -9.32 17.39
C GLY A 575 -24.79 -8.47 16.25
N GLY A 576 -24.07 -7.41 15.89
CA GLY A 576 -24.38 -6.57 14.76
C GLY A 576 -24.38 -7.32 13.42
N ARG A 577 -24.76 -6.61 12.36
CA ARG A 577 -24.62 -7.14 10.98
C ARG A 577 -23.14 -7.46 10.69
N VAL A 578 -22.91 -8.53 9.98
CA VAL A 578 -21.56 -8.96 9.55
C VAL A 578 -21.46 -8.89 8.03
N VAL A 579 -20.32 -8.39 7.54
CA VAL A 579 -19.88 -8.57 6.16
C VAL A 579 -18.59 -9.38 6.21
N SER A 580 -18.57 -10.56 5.61
CA SER A 580 -17.38 -11.40 5.59
C SER A 580 -16.25 -10.76 4.78
N PRO A 581 -14.97 -11.15 4.96
CA PRO A 581 -13.86 -10.68 4.13
C PRO A 581 -14.03 -10.93 2.62
N ARG A 582 -15.02 -11.71 2.22
CA ARG A 582 -15.39 -12.00 0.84
C ARG A 582 -16.72 -11.37 0.42
N GLY A 583 -17.27 -10.46 1.22
CA GLY A 583 -18.46 -9.67 0.91
C GLY A 583 -19.81 -10.36 1.15
N GLU A 584 -19.83 -11.54 1.79
CA GLU A 584 -21.08 -12.20 2.18
C GLU A 584 -21.69 -11.50 3.39
N LYS A 585 -23.00 -11.29 3.35
CA LYS A 585 -23.70 -10.51 4.37
C LYS A 585 -24.51 -11.42 5.27
N SER A 586 -24.35 -11.28 6.58
CA SER A 586 -25.19 -11.92 7.60
C SER A 586 -25.98 -10.86 8.36
N ALA A 587 -27.26 -11.13 8.60
CA ALA A 587 -28.13 -10.22 9.33
C ALA A 587 -27.70 -10.08 10.81
N ALA A 588 -28.07 -8.98 11.44
CA ALA A 588 -27.87 -8.81 12.87
C ALA A 588 -28.58 -9.94 13.66
N GLY A 589 -27.90 -10.49 14.68
CA GLY A 589 -28.36 -11.60 15.49
C GLY A 589 -28.17 -13.00 14.85
N ALA A 590 -27.93 -13.10 13.55
CA ALA A 590 -27.63 -14.38 12.91
C ALA A 590 -26.30 -14.95 13.42
N PRO A 591 -26.17 -16.27 13.57
CA PRO A 591 -24.91 -16.88 13.96
C PRO A 591 -23.87 -16.75 12.85
N TYR A 592 -22.66 -16.32 13.23
CA TYR A 592 -21.53 -16.25 12.32
C TYR A 592 -20.34 -17.01 12.93
N ARG A 593 -19.75 -17.92 12.17
CA ARG A 593 -18.60 -18.73 12.63
C ARG A 593 -17.30 -18.16 12.08
N PHE A 594 -16.30 -18.13 12.95
CA PHE A 594 -14.94 -17.72 12.59
C PHE A 594 -13.93 -18.51 13.41
N SER A 595 -12.71 -18.63 12.90
CA SER A 595 -11.71 -19.48 13.55
C SER A 595 -10.31 -18.86 13.42
N SER A 596 -9.44 -19.31 14.32
CA SER A 596 -8.00 -19.17 14.19
C SER A 596 -7.37 -20.54 14.31
N GLU A 597 -6.34 -20.80 13.53
CA GLU A 597 -5.62 -22.08 13.56
C GLU A 597 -4.11 -21.84 13.35
N ARG A 598 -3.34 -22.78 13.83
CA ARG A 598 -1.91 -22.89 13.55
C ARG A 598 -1.59 -24.34 13.20
N PHE A 599 -0.77 -24.49 12.18
CA PHE A 599 -0.14 -25.76 11.84
C PHE A 599 1.34 -25.50 11.58
N THR A 600 2.18 -25.93 12.52
CA THR A 600 3.63 -25.82 12.40
C THR A 600 4.21 -27.19 12.78
N PRO A 601 4.48 -28.06 11.82
CA PRO A 601 5.09 -29.37 12.12
C PRO A 601 6.49 -29.15 12.70
N ASN A 602 6.88 -30.02 13.60
CA ASN A 602 8.21 -29.94 14.23
C ASN A 602 9.28 -30.32 13.19
N THR A 603 9.99 -29.31 12.72
CA THR A 603 11.10 -29.43 11.77
C THR A 603 12.38 -28.97 12.47
N ASN A 604 13.09 -29.85 13.11
CA ASN A 604 14.35 -29.49 13.76
C ASN A 604 15.47 -29.37 12.71
N TRP A 605 15.75 -28.17 12.24
CA TRP A 605 16.72 -27.89 11.19
C TRP A 605 18.15 -27.81 11.72
N ALA A 606 19.05 -28.61 11.15
CA ALA A 606 20.48 -28.44 11.27
C ALA A 606 20.96 -27.56 10.11
N VAL A 607 21.45 -26.37 10.41
CA VAL A 607 21.81 -25.35 9.44
C VAL A 607 23.31 -25.11 9.47
N ALA A 608 23.97 -25.12 8.32
CA ALA A 608 25.37 -24.77 8.13
C ALA A 608 25.54 -23.63 7.12
N PHE A 609 26.32 -22.64 7.49
CA PHE A 609 26.64 -21.47 6.67
C PHE A 609 28.05 -21.59 6.12
N TYR A 610 28.25 -21.19 4.87
CA TYR A 610 29.51 -21.27 4.15
C TYR A 610 29.75 -19.96 3.41
N ALA A 611 30.97 -19.45 3.39
CA ALA A 611 31.33 -18.37 2.48
C ALA A 611 31.67 -18.94 1.11
N TRP A 612 31.40 -18.20 0.05
CA TRP A 612 31.82 -18.50 -1.31
C TRP A 612 32.58 -17.31 -1.94
N SER A 613 33.34 -17.58 -2.97
CA SER A 613 34.18 -16.61 -3.68
C SER A 613 33.92 -16.70 -5.18
N ASP A 614 34.50 -15.80 -5.98
CA ASP A 614 34.35 -15.81 -7.43
C ASP A 614 34.81 -17.11 -8.06
N SER A 615 35.76 -17.85 -7.45
CA SER A 615 36.17 -19.18 -7.91
C SER A 615 35.16 -20.29 -7.65
N THR A 616 34.26 -20.09 -6.66
CA THR A 616 33.20 -21.03 -6.27
C THR A 616 31.82 -20.42 -6.44
N ASP A 617 31.68 -19.49 -7.39
CA ASP A 617 30.42 -18.78 -7.64
C ASP A 617 29.29 -19.73 -8.07
N PRO A 618 28.22 -19.87 -7.28
CA PRO A 618 27.13 -20.80 -7.56
C PRO A 618 26.28 -20.42 -8.77
N ARG A 619 26.39 -19.19 -9.27
CA ARG A 619 25.72 -18.73 -10.49
C ARG A 619 26.36 -19.29 -11.75
N THR A 620 27.65 -19.53 -11.71
CA THR A 620 28.46 -19.96 -12.91
C THR A 620 28.70 -21.45 -12.93
N LYS A 621 28.68 -22.12 -11.78
CA LYS A 621 28.94 -23.54 -11.64
C LYS A 621 27.78 -24.26 -10.97
N ARG A 622 27.11 -25.16 -11.70
CA ARG A 622 25.96 -25.91 -11.15
C ARG A 622 26.30 -26.75 -9.90
N ASP A 623 27.53 -27.23 -9.79
CA ASP A 623 28.04 -28.06 -8.69
C ASP A 623 28.84 -27.26 -7.64
N ALA A 624 28.84 -25.92 -7.72
CA ALA A 624 29.60 -25.07 -6.80
C ALA A 624 29.28 -25.36 -5.32
N VAL A 625 28.04 -25.69 -4.99
CA VAL A 625 27.64 -26.04 -3.62
C VAL A 625 28.44 -27.21 -3.08
N ARG A 626 28.80 -28.21 -3.91
CA ARG A 626 29.65 -29.33 -3.50
C ARG A 626 31.05 -28.87 -3.15
N GLU A 627 31.64 -27.94 -3.93
CA GLU A 627 32.95 -27.37 -3.66
C GLU A 627 32.89 -26.48 -2.36
N ILE A 628 31.83 -25.68 -2.22
CA ILE A 628 31.61 -24.81 -1.06
C ILE A 628 31.49 -25.66 0.21
N THR A 629 30.69 -26.73 0.17
CA THR A 629 30.42 -27.59 1.34
C THR A 629 31.56 -28.57 1.67
N ALA A 630 32.54 -28.72 0.82
CA ALA A 630 33.81 -29.42 1.13
C ALA A 630 34.67 -28.60 2.13
N GLN A 631 34.40 -27.31 2.29
CA GLN A 631 35.05 -26.44 3.25
C GLN A 631 34.40 -26.59 4.65
N GLN A 632 35.10 -26.10 5.68
CA GLN A 632 34.49 -26.00 7.00
C GLN A 632 33.43 -24.87 6.99
N PRO A 633 32.24 -25.12 7.56
CA PRO A 633 31.24 -24.07 7.67
C PRO A 633 31.71 -22.95 8.60
N ILE A 634 31.41 -21.73 8.23
CA ILE A 634 31.73 -20.53 9.04
C ILE A 634 30.84 -20.41 10.28
N ALA A 635 29.61 -20.96 10.21
CA ALA A 635 28.70 -21.04 11.34
C ALA A 635 27.80 -22.28 11.25
N ARG A 636 27.32 -22.74 12.40
CA ARG A 636 26.30 -23.80 12.51
C ARG A 636 25.22 -23.38 13.49
N GLN A 637 23.98 -23.76 13.20
CA GLN A 637 22.84 -23.47 14.06
C GLN A 637 21.86 -24.63 14.06
N GLN A 638 21.16 -24.83 15.19
CA GLN A 638 19.94 -25.65 15.27
C GLN A 638 18.75 -24.71 15.45
N THR A 639 17.71 -24.88 14.65
CA THR A 639 16.51 -24.07 14.73
C THR A 639 15.26 -24.90 14.47
N SER A 640 14.17 -24.58 15.17
CA SER A 640 12.86 -25.21 14.95
C SER A 640 12.15 -24.73 13.68
N ARG A 641 12.66 -23.66 13.06
CA ARG A 641 12.12 -23.08 11.82
C ARG A 641 13.27 -22.59 10.95
N LEU A 642 13.20 -22.87 9.67
CA LEU A 642 14.04 -22.22 8.67
C LEU A 642 13.31 -20.97 8.19
N ASP A 643 13.65 -19.85 8.80
CA ASP A 643 12.96 -18.57 8.61
C ASP A 643 13.96 -17.44 8.87
N TYR A 644 14.74 -17.13 7.84
CA TYR A 644 15.77 -16.08 7.85
C TYR A 644 15.31 -14.92 6.99
N MET A 645 15.37 -13.73 7.57
CA MET A 645 15.11 -12.50 6.87
C MET A 645 15.96 -11.38 7.46
N TRP A 646 16.88 -10.82 6.68
CA TRP A 646 17.79 -9.75 7.12
C TRP A 646 18.48 -9.04 5.97
N TYR A 647 18.84 -7.80 6.21
CA TYR A 647 19.79 -7.06 5.38
C TYR A 647 21.25 -7.28 5.83
N SER A 648 21.44 -7.57 7.11
CA SER A 648 22.74 -7.97 7.69
C SER A 648 22.50 -9.19 8.56
N PRO A 649 23.21 -10.30 8.30
CA PRO A 649 23.04 -11.53 9.06
C PRO A 649 23.16 -11.32 10.57
N THR A 650 22.23 -11.91 11.33
CA THR A 650 22.26 -11.93 12.80
C THR A 650 23.07 -13.10 13.34
N VAL A 651 23.44 -14.05 12.49
CA VAL A 651 24.30 -15.18 12.83
C VAL A 651 25.76 -14.71 12.82
N LYS A 652 26.45 -14.92 13.93
CA LYS A 652 27.85 -14.51 14.09
C LYS A 652 28.73 -15.09 12.97
N ASP A 653 29.67 -14.31 12.50
CA ASP A 653 30.68 -14.65 11.48
C ASP A 653 30.13 -14.87 10.05
N VAL A 654 28.83 -14.79 9.82
CA VAL A 654 28.22 -14.84 8.48
C VAL A 654 28.38 -13.48 7.80
N PRO A 655 28.98 -13.39 6.60
CA PRO A 655 29.15 -12.13 5.88
C PRO A 655 27.79 -11.61 5.33
N ARG A 656 27.74 -10.33 4.99
CA ARG A 656 26.53 -9.70 4.41
C ARG A 656 26.21 -10.18 2.97
N SER A 657 27.20 -10.69 2.28
CA SER A 657 27.10 -11.12 0.87
C SER A 657 27.99 -12.35 0.64
N LYS A 658 27.75 -13.05 -0.47
CA LYS A 658 28.53 -14.19 -0.92
C LYS A 658 28.63 -15.32 0.13
N TYR A 659 27.47 -15.79 0.58
CA TYR A 659 27.39 -16.97 1.44
C TYR A 659 26.35 -17.98 0.94
N ALA A 660 26.47 -19.20 1.40
CA ALA A 660 25.55 -20.28 1.10
C ALA A 660 25.04 -20.91 2.41
N ILE A 661 23.83 -21.45 2.37
CA ILE A 661 23.23 -22.20 3.46
C ILE A 661 22.94 -23.62 2.99
N VAL A 662 23.33 -24.61 3.79
CA VAL A 662 22.83 -25.98 3.67
C VAL A 662 22.10 -26.34 4.94
N ALA A 663 20.81 -26.65 4.82
CA ALA A 663 19.96 -27.02 5.95
C ALA A 663 19.35 -28.41 5.72
N THR A 664 19.33 -29.21 6.79
CA THR A 664 18.70 -30.55 6.77
C THR A 664 17.74 -30.70 7.93
N SER A 665 16.65 -31.41 7.70
CA SER A 665 15.65 -31.71 8.72
C SER A 665 14.97 -33.03 8.44
N SER A 666 14.43 -33.67 9.49
CA SER A 666 13.45 -34.74 9.33
C SER A 666 12.11 -34.33 9.93
N VAL A 667 11.02 -34.64 9.24
CA VAL A 667 9.67 -34.32 9.67
C VAL A 667 8.77 -35.55 9.60
N THR A 668 7.87 -35.69 10.57
CA THR A 668 6.83 -36.71 10.52
C THR A 668 5.47 -36.04 10.43
N LEU A 669 4.75 -36.29 9.33
CA LEU A 669 3.44 -35.73 9.03
C LEU A 669 2.36 -36.82 9.25
N ALA A 670 1.22 -36.42 9.82
CA ALA A 670 0.05 -37.30 9.91
C ALA A 670 -0.44 -37.69 8.49
N PRO A 671 -1.23 -38.77 8.34
CA PRO A 671 -1.81 -39.07 7.04
C PRO A 671 -2.59 -37.92 6.47
N GLY A 672 -2.30 -37.52 5.22
CA GLY A 672 -2.89 -36.38 4.55
C GLY A 672 -2.05 -35.86 3.39
N THR A 673 -2.51 -34.79 2.78
CA THR A 673 -1.79 -34.03 1.72
C THR A 673 -1.27 -32.73 2.30
N TYR A 674 -0.06 -32.37 1.93
CA TYR A 674 0.60 -31.17 2.38
C TYR A 674 1.36 -30.51 1.22
N THR A 675 1.77 -29.28 1.43
CA THR A 675 2.61 -28.52 0.51
C THR A 675 3.81 -28.01 1.27
N VAL A 676 5.01 -28.28 0.79
CA VAL A 676 6.22 -27.56 1.20
C VAL A 676 6.28 -26.28 0.37
N ARG A 677 6.52 -25.17 1.03
CA ARG A 677 6.67 -23.84 0.41
C ARG A 677 8.02 -23.27 0.78
N THR A 678 8.76 -22.78 -0.21
CA THR A 678 9.92 -21.92 0.00
C THR A 678 9.58 -20.48 -0.34
N ILE A 679 10.18 -19.53 0.36
CA ILE A 679 10.29 -18.14 -0.04
C ILE A 679 11.77 -17.81 0.02
N SER A 680 12.34 -17.37 -1.07
CA SER A 680 13.79 -17.15 -1.15
C SER A 680 14.14 -15.89 -1.94
N ASP A 681 15.22 -15.28 -1.50
CA ASP A 681 15.97 -14.18 -2.11
C ASP A 681 17.43 -14.37 -1.67
N ASP A 682 18.34 -14.85 -2.48
CA ASP A 682 18.33 -15.21 -3.90
C ASP A 682 17.73 -16.62 -4.17
N ALA A 683 18.59 -17.55 -4.55
CA ALA A 683 18.25 -18.85 -5.14
C ALA A 683 18.09 -19.99 -4.12
N VAL A 684 17.21 -20.94 -4.40
CA VAL A 684 16.94 -22.09 -3.53
C VAL A 684 16.79 -23.40 -4.28
N ARG A 685 17.21 -24.48 -3.64
CA ARG A 685 16.86 -25.87 -3.98
C ARG A 685 16.33 -26.60 -2.77
N LEU A 686 15.34 -27.44 -2.98
CA LEU A 686 14.78 -28.27 -1.95
C LEU A 686 14.61 -29.71 -2.41
N TRP A 687 15.15 -30.65 -1.63
CA TRP A 687 14.97 -32.09 -1.81
C TRP A 687 14.04 -32.63 -0.75
N ILE A 688 13.17 -33.54 -1.17
CA ILE A 688 12.30 -34.35 -0.30
C ILE A 688 12.70 -35.80 -0.54
N ASP A 689 13.13 -36.51 0.50
CA ASP A 689 13.56 -37.91 0.46
C ASP A 689 14.62 -38.19 -0.63
N GLY A 690 15.58 -37.27 -0.79
CA GLY A 690 16.64 -37.32 -1.79
C GLY A 690 16.24 -36.95 -3.21
N ARG A 691 14.96 -36.67 -3.47
CA ARG A 691 14.46 -36.22 -4.77
C ARG A 691 14.36 -34.70 -4.80
N LEU A 692 14.92 -34.07 -5.82
CA LEU A 692 14.81 -32.62 -6.05
C LEU A 692 13.34 -32.26 -6.33
N ALA A 693 12.75 -31.46 -5.47
CA ALA A 693 11.34 -31.06 -5.50
C ALA A 693 11.14 -29.58 -5.92
N ILE A 694 12.08 -28.70 -5.56
CA ILE A 694 12.14 -27.30 -5.99
C ILE A 694 13.55 -27.05 -6.50
N ASP A 695 13.70 -26.46 -7.69
CA ASP A 695 14.97 -26.08 -8.32
C ASP A 695 14.84 -24.67 -8.92
N ASP A 696 14.91 -23.67 -8.08
CA ASP A 696 15.00 -22.26 -8.47
C ASP A 696 16.40 -21.73 -8.12
N TRP A 697 17.32 -21.91 -9.07
CA TRP A 697 18.77 -21.72 -8.86
C TRP A 697 19.35 -20.51 -9.59
N THR A 698 18.51 -19.61 -10.02
CA THR A 698 18.93 -18.31 -10.58
C THR A 698 18.73 -17.22 -9.54
N PRO A 699 19.63 -16.21 -9.45
CA PRO A 699 19.39 -15.08 -8.54
C PRO A 699 18.06 -14.39 -8.87
N HIS A 700 17.30 -14.12 -7.85
CA HIS A 700 16.00 -13.43 -7.95
C HIS A 700 15.70 -12.69 -6.65
N GLU A 701 14.84 -11.67 -6.73
CA GLU A 701 14.17 -11.12 -5.56
C GLU A 701 13.18 -12.15 -4.99
N SER A 702 12.60 -11.88 -3.82
CA SER A 702 11.78 -12.87 -3.10
C SER A 702 10.72 -13.55 -3.96
N VAL A 703 10.90 -14.83 -4.21
CA VAL A 703 10.00 -15.72 -4.99
C VAL A 703 9.43 -16.80 -4.10
N VAL A 704 8.22 -17.23 -4.42
CA VAL A 704 7.49 -18.27 -3.70
C VAL A 704 7.36 -19.52 -4.55
N ASP A 705 7.98 -20.61 -4.12
CA ASP A 705 7.86 -21.92 -4.75
C ASP A 705 7.12 -22.91 -3.87
N THR A 706 6.53 -23.94 -4.50
CA THR A 706 5.82 -24.98 -3.79
C THR A 706 6.05 -26.36 -4.37
N ALA A 707 6.08 -27.36 -3.50
CA ALA A 707 6.10 -28.77 -3.88
C ALA A 707 5.15 -29.60 -3.02
N PRO A 708 4.45 -30.61 -3.58
CA PRO A 708 3.59 -31.50 -2.80
C PRO A 708 4.42 -32.44 -1.93
N ILE A 709 3.91 -32.74 -0.73
CA ILE A 709 4.45 -33.75 0.17
C ILE A 709 3.29 -34.52 0.83
N GLY A 710 3.46 -35.84 1.02
CA GLY A 710 2.45 -36.70 1.64
C GLY A 710 2.56 -36.75 3.16
N GLY A 711 1.69 -37.58 3.79
CA GLY A 711 1.86 -38.01 5.17
C GLY A 711 2.96 -39.07 5.26
N GLY A 712 3.67 -39.11 6.38
CA GLY A 712 4.77 -40.04 6.64
C GLY A 712 6.00 -39.35 7.23
N LYS A 713 7.09 -40.11 7.35
CA LYS A 713 8.39 -39.56 7.71
C LYS A 713 9.13 -39.13 6.45
N HIS A 714 9.64 -37.92 6.44
CA HIS A 714 10.37 -37.32 5.30
C HIS A 714 11.68 -36.71 5.76
N GLU A 715 12.70 -36.83 4.90
CA GLU A 715 13.98 -36.12 5.04
C GLU A 715 13.97 -34.94 4.08
N LEU A 716 14.25 -33.76 4.63
CA LEU A 716 14.31 -32.50 3.88
C LEU A 716 15.75 -32.01 3.81
N ARG A 717 16.18 -31.55 2.64
CA ARG A 717 17.44 -30.85 2.43
C ARG A 717 17.20 -29.58 1.65
N VAL A 718 17.72 -28.46 2.13
CA VAL A 718 17.68 -27.14 1.47
C VAL A 718 19.09 -26.70 1.16
N GLU A 719 19.31 -26.22 -0.04
CA GLU A 719 20.49 -25.47 -0.44
C GLU A 719 20.03 -24.09 -0.89
N TYR A 720 20.80 -23.07 -0.49
CA TYR A 720 20.51 -21.68 -0.75
C TYR A 720 21.84 -20.93 -0.93
N TYR A 721 21.86 -19.91 -1.78
CA TYR A 721 22.98 -18.97 -1.80
C TYR A 721 22.47 -17.51 -1.86
N GLN A 722 23.23 -16.64 -1.23
CA GLN A 722 23.06 -15.18 -1.22
C GLN A 722 24.17 -14.54 -2.02
N VAL A 723 23.82 -13.66 -2.96
CA VAL A 723 24.76 -12.82 -3.70
C VAL A 723 25.07 -11.57 -2.90
N ASP A 724 24.11 -10.68 -2.75
CA ASP A 724 24.19 -9.46 -1.96
C ASP A 724 22.77 -8.94 -1.65
N GLY A 725 22.68 -7.78 -1.01
CA GLY A 725 21.40 -7.14 -0.72
C GLY A 725 20.63 -7.75 0.44
N TRP A 726 19.33 -7.91 0.22
CA TRP A 726 18.41 -8.52 1.16
C TRP A 726 18.49 -10.04 1.10
N THR A 727 18.26 -10.69 2.22
CA THR A 727 18.16 -12.15 2.32
C THR A 727 16.77 -12.53 2.79
N GLU A 728 16.11 -13.42 2.08
CA GLU A 728 14.94 -14.16 2.57
C GLU A 728 15.11 -15.65 2.29
N LEU A 729 15.07 -16.48 3.32
CA LEU A 729 15.00 -17.93 3.19
C LEU A 729 14.02 -18.49 4.21
N ARG A 730 12.84 -18.87 3.75
CA ARG A 730 11.78 -19.42 4.58
C ARG A 730 11.28 -20.72 4.01
N VAL A 731 11.09 -21.73 4.88
CA VAL A 731 10.52 -23.03 4.49
C VAL A 731 9.36 -23.34 5.41
N ASP A 732 8.16 -23.45 4.84
CA ASP A 732 6.94 -23.80 5.52
C ASP A 732 6.39 -25.15 5.04
N ILE A 733 5.72 -25.88 5.90
CA ILE A 733 4.87 -27.03 5.52
C ILE A 733 3.42 -26.66 5.83
N LEU A 734 2.57 -26.70 4.81
CA LEU A 734 1.19 -26.25 4.85
C LEU A 734 0.24 -27.43 4.64
N ARG A 735 -0.98 -27.38 5.19
CA ARG A 735 -2.00 -28.41 4.95
C ARG A 735 -2.64 -28.23 3.58
N GLY A 736 -2.94 -29.36 2.92
CA GLY A 736 -3.60 -29.39 1.61
C GLY A 736 -2.69 -29.03 0.45
N ASN A 737 -3.27 -29.02 -0.74
CA ASN A 737 -2.59 -28.58 -1.97
C ASN A 737 -2.73 -27.06 -2.09
N GLN A 738 -1.78 -26.32 -1.57
CA GLN A 738 -1.70 -24.89 -1.81
C GLN A 738 -0.87 -24.65 -3.08
N ARG A 739 -1.37 -23.82 -3.97
CA ARG A 739 -0.58 -23.30 -5.09
C ARG A 739 0.22 -22.10 -4.61
N PRO A 740 1.35 -21.75 -5.25
CA PRO A 740 1.94 -20.44 -5.06
C PRO A 740 0.83 -19.42 -5.29
N GLY A 741 0.59 -18.54 -4.35
CA GLY A 741 -0.26 -17.40 -4.60
C GLY A 741 0.34 -16.68 -5.81
N GLY A 742 -0.49 -16.19 -6.73
CA GLY A 742 0.00 -15.40 -7.86
C GLY A 742 0.63 -14.11 -7.36
N SER A 743 1.81 -14.21 -6.76
CA SER A 743 2.66 -13.03 -6.55
C SER A 743 2.93 -12.45 -7.93
N PRO A 744 2.73 -11.15 -8.14
CA PRO A 744 3.26 -10.49 -9.33
C PRO A 744 4.77 -10.47 -9.14
N GLY A 745 5.45 -11.53 -9.57
CA GLY A 745 6.90 -11.64 -9.51
C GLY A 745 7.56 -10.41 -10.15
N PRO A 746 8.71 -10.00 -9.65
CA PRO A 746 9.52 -9.00 -10.34
C PRO A 746 9.97 -9.58 -11.70
N HIS A 747 9.89 -8.78 -12.71
CA HIS A 747 10.55 -9.00 -14.01
C HIS A 747 11.31 -7.76 -14.38
#